data_07133d9f8e8e56540837347617ed2679
#
_entry.id   07133d9f8e8e56540837347617ed2679
#
_cell.length_a   1.000
_cell.length_b   1.000
_cell.length_c   1.000
_cell.angle_alpha   90.00
_cell.angle_beta   90.00
_cell.angle_gamma   90.00
#
_symmetry.space_group_name_H-M   'P 1'
#
loop_
_entity.id
_entity.type
_entity.pdbx_description
1 polymer ?
#
loop_
_entity_poly.entity_id
_entity_poly.type
_entity_poly.pdbx_seq_one_letter_code
_entity_poly.pdbx_strand_id
1 'polypeptide(L)'
;MASARPVKVLVVGAGIGGLTCAIALRRVGIDVEVHERAAELSDVGSGLSVMSNAVTALAGLGIDIGLEKRGQAVESFTVMDRRGRRIRDLPFQEVCDKIGTPSYCLSRADLQEALLAEAGDCPVHLGATAVGFETHDTGVTVRFADGRTASGDLLIGADGFNSAVRRHLVGPEAPRESGYLYRLGVVPFQHPSVTTGSVRHYWGSGQRFGLIDIGRGCCYWWAAMSTPADPSGRDRVKDTVRQAYTGWADEVRAVIEATPQEDILTVPSHDRVFLERWGDGPFTLLGDAAHPMLATLGQGAAMAMEDAVVLARTLAESATGKDLVQALRVYEDRRRERTRSVVAESRRMSDLTHGAHRRGRLLRNTYFRLVPRPVLARQTAQALTYQDGPATEPSSVRRELSPLERLYWIADQTSPLSVIARARVHGHLPPLLHRRALDILQVRHPLLRVAITDDGTGEHPAFTPLDGQQIPVRHVVVPPDASEPDSQWLREINDRELAESVDWRTGPLLRAVVITAQRTGDEGEEGFQDLLLTASHTIADGKTCLSLLREWIELAAQLDHSALPQAALRRVLPATEDLLPRRHRGAAGVAGLRAMMLRDQRAARRLPTQRIVPSHQVPFEQRRTRLVHRLLTSDQLGPLAQAARRHGTTVHGALAAAMVTAVARDAGSLASAHFSIGSPVDFRGDLEPAVAHDEVGTFVATVPSRVRYEPGNPLWPMARAISQDLVRRRRRQEHLATISLPRWAGPRSLADSAAFMRFMDEEGPINLCLSNVGRYEFPVRAGSWRVSDAQFITGVSVMGAIVATATTTHGRLMWNFSHVEDLIPVPRAERIADDSVRTVLSALTE
;
A
#
# COMPACT_ATOMS: atom_id res chain seq x y z
N MET A 1 -24.77 -36.35 13.82
CA MET A 1 -24.14 -35.03 13.76
C MET A 1 -25.03 -34.10 14.59
N ALA A 2 -24.57 -33.65 15.75
CA ALA A 2 -25.33 -32.67 16.54
C ALA A 2 -25.36 -31.34 15.72
N SER A 3 -26.56 -30.83 15.44
CA SER A 3 -26.77 -29.52 14.84
C SER A 3 -26.07 -28.49 15.74
N ALA A 4 -25.05 -27.83 15.21
CA ALA A 4 -24.43 -26.72 15.92
C ALA A 4 -25.51 -25.65 16.18
N ARG A 5 -25.63 -25.20 17.43
CA ARG A 5 -26.53 -24.10 17.78
C ARG A 5 -26.19 -22.87 16.91
N PRO A 6 -27.20 -22.19 16.32
CA PRO A 6 -26.94 -20.97 15.56
C PRO A 6 -26.25 -19.91 16.44
N VAL A 7 -25.27 -19.22 15.87
CA VAL A 7 -24.57 -18.11 16.53
C VAL A 7 -25.56 -16.98 16.78
N LYS A 8 -25.62 -16.49 18.02
CA LYS A 8 -26.47 -15.39 18.44
C LYS A 8 -25.65 -14.14 18.73
N VAL A 9 -25.94 -13.04 18.02
CA VAL A 9 -25.28 -11.73 18.15
C VAL A 9 -26.21 -10.72 18.80
N LEU A 10 -25.73 -10.04 19.83
CA LEU A 10 -26.42 -8.90 20.45
C LEU A 10 -25.87 -7.61 19.85
N VAL A 11 -26.77 -6.75 19.36
CA VAL A 11 -26.43 -5.42 18.84
C VAL A 11 -27.01 -4.38 19.80
N VAL A 12 -26.17 -3.51 20.35
CA VAL A 12 -26.62 -2.39 21.18
C VAL A 12 -26.62 -1.12 20.36
N GLY A 13 -27.83 -0.56 20.15
CA GLY A 13 -28.14 0.62 19.34
C GLY A 13 -28.90 0.28 18.06
N ALA A 14 -30.09 0.87 17.84
CA ALA A 14 -30.89 0.78 16.62
C ALA A 14 -30.76 2.02 15.73
N GLY A 15 -29.61 2.68 15.75
CA GLY A 15 -29.25 3.70 14.77
C GLY A 15 -28.96 3.08 13.39
N ILE A 16 -28.56 3.91 12.43
CA ILE A 16 -28.23 3.50 11.05
C ILE A 16 -27.25 2.34 11.03
N GLY A 17 -26.14 2.44 11.78
CA GLY A 17 -25.13 1.37 11.83
C GLY A 17 -25.64 0.08 12.45
N GLY A 18 -26.38 0.15 13.57
CA GLY A 18 -26.90 -1.04 14.26
C GLY A 18 -27.98 -1.77 13.48
N LEU A 19 -28.92 -1.06 12.86
CA LEU A 19 -29.92 -1.68 11.98
C LEU A 19 -29.28 -2.28 10.73
N THR A 20 -28.33 -1.58 10.09
CA THR A 20 -27.59 -2.15 8.95
C THR A 20 -26.79 -3.39 9.37
N CYS A 21 -26.20 -3.38 10.57
CA CYS A 21 -25.49 -4.54 11.11
C CYS A 21 -26.42 -5.73 11.30
N ALA A 22 -27.62 -5.52 11.88
CA ALA A 22 -28.61 -6.57 12.06
C ALA A 22 -29.06 -7.18 10.73
N ILE A 23 -29.37 -6.34 9.74
CA ILE A 23 -29.76 -6.75 8.39
C ILE A 23 -28.61 -7.57 7.75
N ALA A 24 -27.39 -7.05 7.77
CA ALA A 24 -26.24 -7.68 7.14
C ALA A 24 -25.91 -9.05 7.76
N LEU A 25 -25.96 -9.17 9.10
CA LEU A 25 -25.72 -10.43 9.80
C LEU A 25 -26.80 -11.46 9.49
N ARG A 26 -28.07 -11.06 9.45
CA ARG A 26 -29.17 -11.95 9.08
C ARG A 26 -29.08 -12.43 7.63
N ARG A 27 -28.65 -11.59 6.71
CA ARG A 27 -28.39 -11.96 5.30
C ARG A 27 -27.37 -13.08 5.15
N VAL A 28 -26.44 -13.20 6.09
CA VAL A 28 -25.45 -14.28 6.12
C VAL A 28 -25.81 -15.43 7.07
N GLY A 29 -27.06 -15.47 7.57
CA GLY A 29 -27.60 -16.58 8.37
C GLY A 29 -27.21 -16.58 9.86
N ILE A 30 -26.83 -15.43 10.42
CA ILE A 30 -26.52 -15.25 11.84
C ILE A 30 -27.75 -14.72 12.58
N ASP A 31 -28.07 -15.28 13.74
CA ASP A 31 -29.17 -14.83 14.59
C ASP A 31 -28.81 -13.53 15.33
N VAL A 32 -29.73 -12.55 15.37
CA VAL A 32 -29.45 -11.20 15.88
C VAL A 32 -30.60 -10.66 16.71
N GLU A 33 -30.30 -10.05 17.84
CA GLU A 33 -31.21 -9.19 18.62
C GLU A 33 -30.63 -7.78 18.74
N VAL A 34 -31.47 -6.75 18.51
CA VAL A 34 -31.11 -5.35 18.65
C VAL A 34 -31.72 -4.75 19.89
N HIS A 35 -30.95 -4.00 20.68
CA HIS A 35 -31.39 -3.34 21.92
C HIS A 35 -31.15 -1.83 21.80
N GLU A 36 -32.23 -1.02 21.88
CA GLU A 36 -32.20 0.41 21.72
C GLU A 36 -32.71 1.11 22.98
N ARG A 37 -31.98 2.13 23.42
CA ARG A 37 -32.34 2.92 24.61
C ARG A 37 -33.58 3.79 24.46
N ALA A 38 -33.86 4.26 23.23
CA ALA A 38 -35.04 5.08 22.95
C ALA A 38 -36.30 4.25 23.12
N ALA A 39 -37.36 4.85 23.72
CA ALA A 39 -38.67 4.24 23.84
C ALA A 39 -39.41 4.18 22.49
N GLU A 40 -39.09 5.13 21.60
CA GLU A 40 -39.60 5.22 20.24
C GLU A 40 -38.47 5.61 19.31
N LEU A 41 -38.46 5.11 18.08
CA LEU A 41 -37.53 5.55 17.05
C LEU A 41 -38.08 6.85 16.45
N SER A 42 -37.45 7.98 16.85
CA SER A 42 -37.99 9.30 16.61
C SER A 42 -37.74 9.84 15.22
N ASP A 43 -38.71 10.55 14.66
CA ASP A 43 -38.68 11.31 13.41
C ASP A 43 -37.87 12.62 13.56
N VAL A 44 -36.65 12.61 14.07
CA VAL A 44 -35.87 13.83 14.26
C VAL A 44 -35.41 14.36 12.90
N GLY A 45 -35.95 15.52 12.52
CA GLY A 45 -35.85 16.23 11.25
C GLY A 45 -34.44 16.68 10.83
N SER A 46 -33.55 15.73 10.56
CA SER A 46 -32.27 16.03 9.89
C SER A 46 -32.17 15.27 8.58
N GLY A 47 -31.46 15.85 7.60
CA GLY A 47 -31.08 15.16 6.38
C GLY A 47 -29.70 14.51 6.52
N LEU A 48 -29.41 13.58 5.65
CA LEU A 48 -28.11 12.97 5.54
C LEU A 48 -27.85 12.51 4.10
N SER A 49 -26.63 12.03 3.86
CA SER A 49 -26.23 11.46 2.58
C SER A 49 -25.85 10.00 2.77
N VAL A 50 -26.38 9.12 1.91
CA VAL A 50 -25.91 7.75 1.71
C VAL A 50 -25.03 7.76 0.48
N MET A 51 -23.71 7.74 0.69
CA MET A 51 -22.71 7.90 -0.37
C MET A 51 -22.54 6.59 -1.15
N SER A 52 -22.02 6.67 -2.38
CA SER A 52 -21.80 5.54 -3.30
C SER A 52 -21.11 4.34 -2.65
N ASN A 53 -20.14 4.56 -1.77
CA ASN A 53 -19.45 3.49 -1.04
C ASN A 53 -20.41 2.66 -0.18
N ALA A 54 -21.35 3.30 0.53
CA ALA A 54 -22.37 2.60 1.33
C ALA A 54 -23.37 1.86 0.43
N VAL A 55 -23.82 2.49 -0.65
CA VAL A 55 -24.75 1.87 -1.62
C VAL A 55 -24.11 0.63 -2.24
N THR A 56 -22.85 0.72 -2.66
CA THR A 56 -22.08 -0.41 -3.18
C THR A 56 -21.90 -1.53 -2.14
N ALA A 57 -21.60 -1.17 -0.88
CA ALA A 57 -21.45 -2.14 0.20
C ALA A 57 -22.75 -2.93 0.42
N LEU A 58 -23.90 -2.25 0.55
CA LEU A 58 -25.22 -2.87 0.73
C LEU A 58 -25.60 -3.79 -0.44
N ALA A 59 -25.43 -3.29 -1.68
CA ALA A 59 -25.68 -4.06 -2.88
C ALA A 59 -24.86 -5.35 -2.95
N GLY A 60 -23.62 -5.32 -2.44
CA GLY A 60 -22.73 -6.47 -2.34
C GLY A 60 -23.21 -7.60 -1.41
N LEU A 61 -24.22 -7.35 -0.56
CA LEU A 61 -24.94 -8.36 0.23
C LEU A 61 -26.40 -8.54 -0.23
N GLY A 62 -26.78 -7.97 -1.37
CA GLY A 62 -28.16 -8.01 -1.88
C GLY A 62 -29.14 -7.24 -0.99
N ILE A 63 -28.68 -6.21 -0.27
CA ILE A 63 -29.51 -5.35 0.57
C ILE A 63 -29.98 -4.15 -0.26
N ASP A 64 -31.27 -4.06 -0.53
CA ASP A 64 -31.92 -2.93 -1.21
C ASP A 64 -32.93 -2.26 -0.28
N ILE A 65 -32.61 -1.05 0.16
CA ILE A 65 -33.46 -0.24 1.06
C ILE A 65 -34.26 0.81 0.30
N GLY A 66 -34.39 0.69 -1.02
CA GLY A 66 -35.22 1.54 -1.87
C GLY A 66 -34.85 3.01 -1.89
N LEU A 67 -33.54 3.32 -1.90
CA LEU A 67 -33.04 4.71 -1.86
C LEU A 67 -33.55 5.58 -3.02
N GLU A 68 -33.73 5.01 -4.21
CA GLU A 68 -34.24 5.72 -5.39
C GLU A 68 -35.65 6.28 -5.19
N LYS A 69 -36.46 5.60 -4.36
CA LYS A 69 -37.84 6.00 -4.08
C LYS A 69 -37.97 6.95 -2.89
N ARG A 70 -36.97 6.98 -2.03
CA ARG A 70 -37.01 7.66 -0.72
C ARG A 70 -36.15 8.94 -0.69
N GLY A 71 -35.12 9.04 -1.51
CA GLY A 71 -34.18 10.13 -1.56
C GLY A 71 -33.97 10.70 -2.94
N GLN A 72 -33.12 11.70 -3.04
CA GLN A 72 -32.69 12.33 -4.29
C GLN A 72 -31.26 11.93 -4.63
N ALA A 73 -31.06 11.42 -5.84
CA ALA A 73 -29.70 11.19 -6.35
C ALA A 73 -28.94 12.50 -6.51
N VAL A 74 -27.65 12.50 -6.12
CA VAL A 74 -26.81 13.70 -6.23
C VAL A 74 -26.31 13.85 -7.65
N GLU A 75 -26.77 14.90 -8.35
CA GLU A 75 -26.39 15.22 -9.73
C GLU A 75 -25.33 16.31 -9.82
N SER A 76 -25.28 17.18 -8.81
CA SER A 76 -24.29 18.27 -8.79
C SER A 76 -23.81 18.59 -7.38
N PHE A 77 -22.51 18.90 -7.26
CA PHE A 77 -21.94 19.36 -6.01
C PHE A 77 -21.12 20.64 -6.25
N THR A 78 -21.64 21.78 -5.80
CA THR A 78 -21.03 23.09 -6.02
C THR A 78 -20.58 23.75 -4.73
N VAL A 79 -19.34 24.23 -4.71
CA VAL A 79 -18.79 25.07 -3.65
C VAL A 79 -18.91 26.54 -4.05
N MET A 80 -19.49 27.35 -3.17
CA MET A 80 -19.79 28.75 -3.38
C MET A 80 -19.17 29.64 -2.31
N ASP A 81 -19.00 30.92 -2.59
CA ASP A 81 -18.75 31.92 -1.55
C ASP A 81 -20.07 32.32 -0.85
N ARG A 82 -19.97 33.05 0.24
CA ARG A 82 -21.14 33.50 1.04
C ARG A 82 -22.17 34.32 0.24
N ARG A 83 -21.82 34.88 -0.92
CA ARG A 83 -22.69 35.68 -1.80
C ARG A 83 -23.29 34.86 -2.94
N GLY A 84 -23.13 33.54 -2.93
CA GLY A 84 -23.61 32.65 -4.00
C GLY A 84 -22.74 32.66 -5.27
N ARG A 85 -21.53 33.25 -5.24
CA ARG A 85 -20.63 33.16 -6.39
C ARG A 85 -19.90 31.84 -6.37
N ARG A 86 -19.94 31.13 -7.48
CA ARG A 86 -19.28 29.83 -7.63
C ARG A 86 -17.78 29.92 -7.42
N ILE A 87 -17.26 29.08 -6.51
CA ILE A 87 -15.83 28.83 -6.30
C ILE A 87 -15.41 27.67 -7.17
N ARG A 88 -16.12 26.54 -7.09
CA ARG A 88 -15.78 25.30 -7.82
C ARG A 88 -16.97 24.35 -7.89
N ASP A 89 -17.11 23.65 -9.02
CA ASP A 89 -17.91 22.42 -9.12
C ASP A 89 -16.99 21.23 -8.84
N LEU A 90 -17.40 20.38 -7.92
CA LEU A 90 -16.70 19.13 -7.66
C LEU A 90 -17.10 18.08 -8.71
N PRO A 91 -16.20 17.22 -9.17
CA PRO A 91 -16.50 16.20 -10.17
C PRO A 91 -17.26 15.00 -9.57
N PHE A 92 -18.29 15.26 -8.77
CA PHE A 92 -18.98 14.28 -7.95
C PHE A 92 -19.76 13.28 -8.81
N GLN A 93 -20.60 13.76 -9.72
CA GLN A 93 -21.37 12.95 -10.65
C GLN A 93 -20.45 12.11 -11.57
N GLU A 94 -19.41 12.73 -12.14
CA GLU A 94 -18.42 12.04 -12.97
C GLU A 94 -17.77 10.86 -12.25
N VAL A 95 -17.52 11.01 -10.94
CA VAL A 95 -16.95 9.95 -10.11
C VAL A 95 -17.98 8.88 -9.82
N CYS A 96 -19.22 9.23 -9.47
CA CYS A 96 -20.31 8.27 -9.28
C CYS A 96 -20.58 7.44 -10.54
N ASP A 97 -20.56 8.07 -11.72
CA ASP A 97 -20.73 7.40 -13.00
C ASP A 97 -19.61 6.39 -13.27
N LYS A 98 -18.36 6.74 -12.93
CA LYS A 98 -17.22 5.80 -13.05
C LYS A 98 -17.27 4.65 -12.06
N ILE A 99 -17.81 4.88 -10.86
CA ILE A 99 -18.03 3.82 -9.84
C ILE A 99 -19.23 2.94 -10.25
N GLY A 100 -20.14 3.46 -11.07
CA GLY A 100 -21.38 2.79 -11.47
C GLY A 100 -22.47 2.79 -10.38
N THR A 101 -22.30 3.64 -9.35
CA THR A 101 -23.23 3.69 -8.21
C THR A 101 -23.47 5.13 -7.79
N PRO A 102 -24.74 5.61 -7.75
CA PRO A 102 -25.06 6.96 -7.30
C PRO A 102 -24.94 7.12 -5.79
N SER A 103 -24.88 8.36 -5.34
CA SER A 103 -25.04 8.76 -3.94
C SER A 103 -26.41 9.40 -3.78
N TYR A 104 -27.05 9.22 -2.64
CA TYR A 104 -28.39 9.76 -2.37
C TYR A 104 -28.38 10.69 -1.15
N CYS A 105 -29.22 11.73 -1.20
CA CYS A 105 -29.55 12.56 -0.05
C CYS A 105 -31.03 12.35 0.31
N LEU A 106 -31.32 12.16 1.60
CA LEU A 106 -32.67 11.90 2.09
C LEU A 106 -32.83 12.33 3.54
N SER A 107 -34.07 12.28 4.07
CA SER A 107 -34.28 12.49 5.49
C SER A 107 -33.74 11.30 6.31
N ARG A 108 -33.27 11.57 7.52
CA ARG A 108 -32.77 10.52 8.43
C ARG A 108 -33.91 9.58 8.85
N ALA A 109 -35.13 10.11 9.02
CA ALA A 109 -36.33 9.33 9.35
C ALA A 109 -36.67 8.31 8.23
N ASP A 110 -36.69 8.77 6.96
CA ASP A 110 -36.95 7.88 5.82
C ASP A 110 -35.90 6.76 5.71
N LEU A 111 -34.63 7.05 5.99
CA LEU A 111 -33.58 6.03 5.99
C LEU A 111 -33.77 5.03 7.13
N GLN A 112 -34.09 5.50 8.33
CA GLN A 112 -34.30 4.63 9.49
C GLN A 112 -35.53 3.74 9.30
N GLU A 113 -36.63 4.28 8.77
CA GLU A 113 -37.82 3.52 8.39
C GLU A 113 -37.51 2.44 7.32
N ALA A 114 -36.72 2.79 6.30
CA ALA A 114 -36.30 1.85 5.28
C ALA A 114 -35.46 0.69 5.85
N LEU A 115 -34.55 0.98 6.75
CA LEU A 115 -33.73 -0.02 7.43
C LEU A 115 -34.57 -0.90 8.36
N LEU A 116 -35.53 -0.35 9.07
CA LEU A 116 -36.47 -1.12 9.90
C LEU A 116 -37.34 -2.07 9.06
N ALA A 117 -37.86 -1.57 7.93
CA ALA A 117 -38.65 -2.41 7.01
C ALA A 117 -37.80 -3.57 6.44
N GLU A 118 -36.56 -3.32 6.09
CA GLU A 118 -35.61 -4.35 5.58
C GLU A 118 -35.15 -5.32 6.67
N ALA A 119 -35.09 -4.89 7.95
CA ALA A 119 -34.79 -5.75 9.08
C ALA A 119 -35.90 -6.82 9.31
N GLY A 120 -37.13 -6.56 8.87
CA GLY A 120 -38.25 -7.50 8.90
C GLY A 120 -38.59 -7.98 10.31
N ASP A 121 -38.53 -9.28 10.54
CA ASP A 121 -38.81 -9.94 11.82
C ASP A 121 -37.64 -9.97 12.82
N CYS A 122 -36.58 -9.19 12.59
CA CYS A 122 -35.48 -9.06 13.55
C CYS A 122 -35.96 -8.48 14.88
N PRO A 123 -35.70 -9.13 16.04
CA PRO A 123 -36.11 -8.61 17.33
C PRO A 123 -35.41 -7.28 17.64
N VAL A 124 -36.19 -6.19 17.76
CA VAL A 124 -35.72 -4.86 18.17
C VAL A 124 -36.39 -4.47 19.48
N HIS A 125 -35.63 -4.46 20.58
CA HIS A 125 -36.08 -4.17 21.92
C HIS A 125 -35.86 -2.69 22.24
N LEU A 126 -36.93 -1.88 22.22
CA LEU A 126 -36.89 -0.46 22.58
C LEU A 126 -36.92 -0.28 24.10
N GLY A 127 -36.52 0.89 24.59
CA GLY A 127 -36.38 1.22 26.01
C GLY A 127 -35.29 0.40 26.73
N ALA A 128 -34.38 -0.22 26.01
CA ALA A 128 -33.32 -1.07 26.53
C ALA A 128 -31.98 -0.30 26.65
N THR A 129 -31.84 0.50 27.70
CA THR A 129 -30.59 1.26 27.95
C THR A 129 -29.52 0.33 28.52
N ALA A 130 -28.52 -0.02 27.75
CA ALA A 130 -27.38 -0.82 28.21
C ALA A 130 -26.53 -0.01 29.21
N VAL A 131 -26.29 -0.57 30.41
CA VAL A 131 -25.49 0.04 31.47
C VAL A 131 -24.15 -0.65 31.68
N GLY A 132 -23.98 -1.86 31.15
CA GLY A 132 -22.73 -2.63 31.19
C GLY A 132 -22.94 -4.03 30.64
N PHE A 133 -21.87 -4.79 30.55
CA PHE A 133 -21.89 -6.18 30.13
C PHE A 133 -20.77 -6.98 30.82
N GLU A 134 -20.90 -8.30 30.82
CA GLU A 134 -19.90 -9.23 31.32
C GLU A 134 -19.58 -10.25 30.22
N THR A 135 -18.29 -10.57 30.08
CA THR A 135 -17.80 -11.58 29.15
C THR A 135 -17.56 -12.91 29.89
N HIS A 136 -17.90 -14.00 29.25
CA HIS A 136 -17.73 -15.37 29.77
C HIS A 136 -17.03 -16.24 28.73
N ASP A 137 -16.57 -17.42 29.10
CA ASP A 137 -15.96 -18.38 28.17
C ASP A 137 -16.91 -18.80 27.03
N THR A 138 -18.23 -18.68 27.24
CA THR A 138 -19.28 -19.08 26.27
C THR A 138 -19.99 -17.91 25.62
N GLY A 139 -19.56 -16.65 25.82
CA GLY A 139 -20.20 -15.49 25.22
C GLY A 139 -20.25 -14.25 26.10
N VAL A 140 -21.31 -13.47 25.99
CA VAL A 140 -21.50 -12.17 26.63
C VAL A 140 -22.90 -12.01 27.19
N THR A 141 -23.03 -11.35 28.34
CA THR A 141 -24.31 -10.96 28.94
C THR A 141 -24.37 -9.46 29.15
N VAL A 142 -25.30 -8.78 28.45
CA VAL A 142 -25.58 -7.34 28.58
C VAL A 142 -26.59 -7.11 29.68
N ARG A 143 -26.36 -6.05 30.50
CA ARG A 143 -27.27 -5.59 31.55
C ARG A 143 -27.90 -4.26 31.16
N PHE A 144 -29.19 -4.13 31.35
CA PHE A 144 -29.96 -2.93 31.07
C PHE A 144 -30.38 -2.18 32.34
N ALA A 145 -30.67 -0.88 32.20
CA ALA A 145 -31.01 -0.01 33.33
C ALA A 145 -32.29 -0.43 34.07
N ASP A 146 -33.19 -1.15 33.42
CA ASP A 146 -34.44 -1.67 33.96
C ASP A 146 -34.29 -3.01 34.66
N GLY A 147 -33.06 -3.53 34.78
CA GLY A 147 -32.74 -4.81 35.41
C GLY A 147 -32.83 -6.03 34.49
N ARG A 148 -33.30 -5.89 33.25
CA ARG A 148 -33.26 -6.95 32.25
C ARG A 148 -31.80 -7.31 31.87
N THR A 149 -31.63 -8.54 31.41
CA THR A 149 -30.39 -9.01 30.82
C THR A 149 -30.62 -9.72 29.49
N ALA A 150 -29.66 -9.69 28.59
CA ALA A 150 -29.65 -10.46 27.36
C ALA A 150 -28.29 -11.17 27.21
N SER A 151 -28.32 -12.44 26.77
CA SER A 151 -27.10 -13.23 26.56
C SER A 151 -26.96 -13.67 25.10
N GLY A 152 -25.76 -13.65 24.59
CA GLY A 152 -25.40 -14.05 23.23
C GLY A 152 -23.96 -14.51 23.13
N ASP A 153 -23.58 -15.01 21.96
CA ASP A 153 -22.19 -15.43 21.69
C ASP A 153 -21.26 -14.23 21.45
N LEU A 154 -21.79 -13.14 20.82
CA LEU A 154 -21.03 -11.92 20.52
C LEU A 154 -21.87 -10.68 20.87
N LEU A 155 -21.16 -9.55 21.15
CA LEU A 155 -21.74 -8.22 21.35
C LEU A 155 -21.15 -7.21 20.37
N ILE A 156 -22.03 -6.48 19.67
CA ILE A 156 -21.67 -5.36 18.81
C ILE A 156 -22.15 -4.05 19.42
N GLY A 157 -21.22 -3.19 19.81
CA GLY A 157 -21.49 -1.83 20.28
C GLY A 157 -21.71 -0.89 19.11
N ALA A 158 -22.97 -0.62 18.75
CA ALA A 158 -23.40 0.33 17.71
C ALA A 158 -24.17 1.53 18.32
N ASP A 159 -23.91 1.82 19.59
CA ASP A 159 -24.62 2.77 20.44
C ASP A 159 -24.12 4.24 20.34
N GLY A 160 -23.41 4.52 19.23
CA GLY A 160 -23.08 5.86 18.77
C GLY A 160 -22.04 6.59 19.61
N PHE A 161 -21.99 7.92 19.47
CA PHE A 161 -20.96 8.79 20.07
C PHE A 161 -20.78 8.62 21.59
N ASN A 162 -21.88 8.39 22.32
CA ASN A 162 -21.88 8.21 23.78
C ASN A 162 -21.90 6.74 24.20
N SER A 163 -21.28 5.88 23.43
CA SER A 163 -21.28 4.43 23.60
C SER A 163 -20.92 3.98 25.02
N ALA A 164 -21.78 3.15 25.60
CA ALA A 164 -21.52 2.46 26.84
C ALA A 164 -20.51 1.33 26.66
N VAL A 165 -20.55 0.65 25.50
CA VAL A 165 -19.60 -0.42 25.15
C VAL A 165 -18.19 0.16 24.99
N ARG A 166 -18.04 1.31 24.29
CA ARG A 166 -16.76 2.01 24.20
C ARG A 166 -16.22 2.41 25.57
N ARG A 167 -17.08 2.94 26.42
CA ARG A 167 -16.70 3.36 27.79
C ARG A 167 -16.20 2.19 28.65
N HIS A 168 -16.73 0.99 28.44
CA HIS A 168 -16.21 -0.21 29.07
C HIS A 168 -14.77 -0.52 28.61
N LEU A 169 -14.47 -0.34 27.31
CA LEU A 169 -13.17 -0.64 26.70
C LEU A 169 -12.07 0.34 27.13
N VAL A 170 -12.35 1.65 27.12
CA VAL A 170 -11.31 2.70 27.28
C VAL A 170 -11.53 3.64 28.46
N GLY A 171 -12.61 3.44 29.24
CA GLY A 171 -12.98 4.33 30.34
C GLY A 171 -13.66 5.63 29.87
N PRO A 172 -13.84 6.60 30.79
CA PRO A 172 -14.42 7.90 30.45
C PRO A 172 -13.48 8.71 29.56
N GLU A 173 -13.98 9.23 28.42
CA GLU A 173 -13.24 10.09 27.49
C GLU A 173 -13.98 11.40 27.30
N ALA A 174 -13.22 12.52 27.32
CA ALA A 174 -13.76 13.81 26.92
C ALA A 174 -13.84 13.91 25.38
N PRO A 175 -14.94 14.50 24.82
CA PRO A 175 -15.00 14.81 23.40
C PRO A 175 -13.96 15.86 23.02
N ARG A 176 -13.45 15.80 21.78
CA ARG A 176 -12.61 16.84 21.20
C ARG A 176 -13.49 17.84 20.48
N GLU A 177 -13.58 19.03 21.02
CA GLU A 177 -14.36 20.13 20.46
C GLU A 177 -13.78 20.60 19.12
N SER A 178 -14.65 20.96 18.17
CA SER A 178 -14.26 21.56 16.89
C SER A 178 -14.30 23.10 16.92
N GLY A 179 -14.84 23.71 17.99
CA GLY A 179 -15.00 25.16 18.12
C GLY A 179 -16.23 25.72 17.39
N TYR A 180 -17.07 24.85 16.83
CA TYR A 180 -18.34 25.27 16.21
C TYR A 180 -19.45 24.24 16.46
N LEU A 181 -20.69 24.67 16.20
CA LEU A 181 -21.88 23.83 16.27
C LEU A 181 -22.64 23.88 14.94
N TYR A 182 -23.51 22.91 14.74
CA TYR A 182 -24.45 22.88 13.63
C TYR A 182 -25.85 23.28 14.06
N ARG A 183 -26.53 24.05 13.21
CA ARG A 183 -27.96 24.22 13.15
C ARG A 183 -28.44 23.49 11.91
N LEU A 184 -29.46 22.69 12.04
CA LEU A 184 -29.95 21.79 10.98
C LEU A 184 -31.45 22.00 10.82
N GLY A 185 -31.97 21.91 9.59
CA GLY A 185 -33.39 21.90 9.32
C GLY A 185 -33.74 21.17 8.04
N VAL A 186 -34.87 20.51 8.02
CA VAL A 186 -35.52 19.96 6.84
C VAL A 186 -36.82 20.70 6.63
N VAL A 187 -37.05 21.19 5.42
CA VAL A 187 -38.23 22.03 5.13
C VAL A 187 -38.67 21.84 3.66
N PRO A 188 -39.96 21.85 3.38
CA PRO A 188 -40.47 22.05 2.03
C PRO A 188 -39.94 23.37 1.47
N PHE A 189 -39.13 23.32 0.39
CA PHE A 189 -38.49 24.52 -0.11
C PHE A 189 -38.21 24.44 -1.61
N GLN A 190 -38.62 25.46 -2.32
CA GLN A 190 -38.35 25.64 -3.74
C GLN A 190 -37.73 27.02 -3.98
N HIS A 191 -36.66 27.06 -4.73
CA HIS A 191 -35.98 28.29 -5.09
C HIS A 191 -35.31 28.15 -6.48
N PRO A 192 -35.35 29.18 -7.36
CA PRO A 192 -34.77 29.09 -8.71
C PRO A 192 -33.29 28.67 -8.77
N SER A 193 -32.54 28.95 -7.71
CA SER A 193 -31.14 28.54 -7.60
C SER A 193 -30.95 27.09 -7.15
N VAL A 194 -31.96 26.40 -6.63
CA VAL A 194 -31.89 25.02 -6.13
C VAL A 194 -32.47 24.12 -7.19
N THR A 195 -31.60 23.39 -7.89
CA THR A 195 -31.99 22.42 -8.91
C THR A 195 -32.08 21.03 -8.33
N THR A 196 -32.83 20.14 -8.99
CA THR A 196 -32.92 18.72 -8.63
C THR A 196 -31.54 18.10 -8.46
N GLY A 197 -31.35 17.33 -7.42
CA GLY A 197 -30.09 16.64 -7.11
C GLY A 197 -28.91 17.57 -6.78
N SER A 198 -29.18 18.85 -6.44
CA SER A 198 -28.08 19.79 -6.13
C SER A 198 -27.66 19.74 -4.69
N VAL A 199 -26.33 19.67 -4.47
CA VAL A 199 -25.63 19.89 -3.20
C VAL A 199 -24.84 21.18 -3.31
N ARG A 200 -25.12 22.15 -2.45
CA ARG A 200 -24.48 23.47 -2.45
C ARG A 200 -23.86 23.76 -1.10
N HIS A 201 -22.54 23.98 -1.07
CA HIS A 201 -21.81 24.39 0.12
C HIS A 201 -21.34 25.84 -0.02
N TYR A 202 -21.77 26.69 0.89
CA TYR A 202 -21.40 28.11 0.95
C TYR A 202 -20.33 28.31 2.03
N TRP A 203 -19.23 28.95 1.66
CA TRP A 203 -18.08 29.13 2.54
C TRP A 203 -17.87 30.60 2.89
N GLY A 204 -18.01 30.92 4.17
CA GLY A 204 -17.73 32.24 4.78
C GLY A 204 -16.37 32.26 5.49
N SER A 205 -16.29 33.15 6.50
CA SER A 205 -15.16 33.30 7.42
C SER A 205 -15.58 32.80 8.80
N GLY A 206 -15.18 31.60 9.21
CA GLY A 206 -15.65 30.97 10.43
C GLY A 206 -17.10 30.50 10.41
N GLN A 207 -17.73 30.50 9.23
CA GLN A 207 -19.09 30.06 9.02
C GLN A 207 -19.20 29.31 7.69
N ARG A 208 -20.04 28.28 7.65
CA ARG A 208 -20.38 27.52 6.47
C ARG A 208 -21.87 27.20 6.44
N PHE A 209 -22.41 27.03 5.25
CA PHE A 209 -23.79 26.65 5.06
C PHE A 209 -23.87 25.56 3.97
N GLY A 210 -24.69 24.55 4.18
CA GLY A 210 -25.08 23.56 3.19
C GLY A 210 -26.54 23.64 2.87
N LEU A 211 -26.88 23.59 1.58
CA LEU A 211 -28.25 23.51 1.08
C LEU A 211 -28.34 22.35 0.10
N ILE A 212 -29.18 21.39 0.37
CA ILE A 212 -29.16 20.06 -0.25
C ILE A 212 -30.60 19.70 -0.62
N ASP A 213 -30.83 19.38 -1.88
CA ASP A 213 -32.10 18.77 -2.32
C ASP A 213 -32.14 17.31 -1.85
N ILE A 214 -33.17 16.94 -1.08
CA ILE A 214 -33.39 15.59 -0.57
C ILE A 214 -34.60 14.90 -1.23
N GLY A 215 -35.14 15.51 -2.30
CA GLY A 215 -36.30 15.02 -3.03
C GLY A 215 -37.65 15.40 -2.40
N ARG A 216 -38.72 15.03 -3.07
CA ARG A 216 -40.10 15.28 -2.64
C ARG A 216 -40.46 16.75 -2.36
N GLY A 217 -39.71 17.70 -3.03
CA GLY A 217 -39.87 19.15 -2.81
C GLY A 217 -39.29 19.66 -1.49
N CYS A 218 -38.49 18.87 -0.78
CA CYS A 218 -37.86 19.20 0.48
C CYS A 218 -36.38 19.46 0.34
N CYS A 219 -35.88 20.41 1.12
CA CYS A 219 -34.46 20.66 1.25
C CYS A 219 -33.99 20.38 2.68
N TYR A 220 -32.79 19.83 2.79
CA TYR A 220 -32.02 19.77 4.02
C TYR A 220 -30.99 20.88 4.00
N TRP A 221 -30.90 21.63 5.09
CA TRP A 221 -29.86 22.63 5.26
C TRP A 221 -29.14 22.46 6.59
N TRP A 222 -27.86 22.85 6.59
CA TRP A 222 -27.04 22.92 7.80
C TRP A 222 -26.23 24.21 7.81
N ALA A 223 -26.11 24.81 8.99
CA ALA A 223 -25.36 26.02 9.26
C ALA A 223 -24.29 25.73 10.31
N ALA A 224 -23.01 25.79 9.96
CA ALA A 224 -21.91 25.66 10.90
C ALA A 224 -21.49 27.03 11.37
N MET A 225 -21.58 27.26 12.69
CA MET A 225 -21.36 28.56 13.36
C MET A 225 -20.41 28.38 14.55
N SER A 226 -19.57 29.37 14.80
CA SER A 226 -18.78 29.39 16.05
C SER A 226 -19.66 29.21 17.27
N THR A 227 -19.21 28.41 18.24
CA THR A 227 -19.96 28.17 19.48
C THR A 227 -20.16 29.48 20.23
N PRO A 228 -21.42 29.90 20.54
CA PRO A 228 -21.66 31.09 21.34
C PRO A 228 -21.13 30.90 22.74
N ALA A 229 -20.74 32.00 23.38
CA ALA A 229 -20.30 32.02 24.76
C ALA A 229 -21.39 31.60 25.75
N ASP A 230 -22.68 31.80 25.39
CA ASP A 230 -23.86 31.38 26.16
C ASP A 230 -24.75 30.46 25.30
N PRO A 231 -24.79 29.16 25.59
CA PRO A 231 -25.66 28.19 24.89
C PRO A 231 -27.13 28.22 25.30
N SER A 232 -27.51 29.00 26.33
CA SER A 232 -28.86 29.02 26.94
C SER A 232 -29.96 29.70 26.10
N GLY A 233 -29.59 30.29 24.93
CA GLY A 233 -30.55 30.95 24.02
C GLY A 233 -31.42 30.01 23.19
N ARG A 234 -32.04 28.99 23.80
CA ARG A 234 -32.96 28.05 23.10
C ARG A 234 -34.17 28.73 22.48
N ASP A 235 -34.65 29.82 23.07
CA ASP A 235 -35.88 30.46 22.64
C ASP A 235 -35.72 31.41 21.44
N ARG A 236 -34.49 31.61 20.89
CA ARG A 236 -34.19 32.46 19.74
C ARG A 236 -33.24 31.85 18.72
N VAL A 237 -33.33 30.56 18.54
CA VAL A 237 -32.40 29.82 17.63
C VAL A 237 -32.48 30.38 16.21
N LYS A 238 -33.69 30.57 15.67
CA LYS A 238 -33.91 31.09 14.31
C LYS A 238 -33.33 32.50 14.12
N ASP A 239 -33.52 33.39 15.12
CA ASP A 239 -32.99 34.76 15.06
C ASP A 239 -31.48 34.78 15.08
N THR A 240 -30.86 33.89 15.87
CA THR A 240 -29.41 33.74 15.90
C THR A 240 -28.85 33.31 14.56
N VAL A 241 -29.49 32.32 13.91
CA VAL A 241 -29.10 31.89 12.57
C VAL A 241 -29.30 32.97 11.53
N ARG A 242 -30.48 33.65 11.56
CA ARG A 242 -30.79 34.77 10.66
C ARG A 242 -29.75 35.88 10.74
N GLN A 243 -29.39 36.27 11.95
CA GLN A 243 -28.38 37.33 12.19
C GLN A 243 -27.01 36.91 11.69
N ALA A 244 -26.58 35.69 11.98
CA ALA A 244 -25.28 35.15 11.57
C ALA A 244 -25.10 35.05 10.03
N TYR A 245 -26.20 34.84 9.30
CA TYR A 245 -26.19 34.68 7.83
C TYR A 245 -26.73 35.92 7.10
N THR A 246 -26.80 37.08 7.78
CA THR A 246 -27.14 38.37 7.15
C THR A 246 -26.13 38.67 6.02
N GLY A 247 -26.66 39.04 4.83
CA GLY A 247 -25.89 39.38 3.64
C GLY A 247 -25.24 38.15 2.92
N TRP A 248 -25.70 36.95 3.26
CA TRP A 248 -25.42 35.77 2.48
C TRP A 248 -26.32 35.67 1.21
N ALA A 249 -26.09 34.64 0.40
CA ALA A 249 -26.87 34.38 -0.80
C ALA A 249 -28.39 34.35 -0.49
N ASP A 250 -29.20 34.68 -1.48
CA ASP A 250 -30.65 34.80 -1.30
C ASP A 250 -31.32 33.49 -0.89
N GLU A 251 -30.94 32.38 -1.56
CA GLU A 251 -31.44 31.05 -1.24
C GLU A 251 -31.11 30.61 0.18
N VAL A 252 -29.95 31.03 0.73
CA VAL A 252 -29.55 30.75 2.12
C VAL A 252 -30.46 31.46 3.10
N ARG A 253 -30.78 32.74 2.84
CA ARG A 253 -31.67 33.52 3.67
C ARG A 253 -33.12 33.02 3.56
N ALA A 254 -33.54 32.72 2.35
CA ALA A 254 -34.89 32.25 2.07
C ALA A 254 -35.20 30.92 2.78
N VAL A 255 -34.26 29.94 2.76
CA VAL A 255 -34.51 28.67 3.42
C VAL A 255 -34.52 28.79 4.95
N ILE A 256 -33.72 29.69 5.54
CA ILE A 256 -33.77 29.98 6.97
C ILE A 256 -35.13 30.58 7.34
N GLU A 257 -35.64 31.51 6.53
CA GLU A 257 -36.96 32.11 6.77
C GLU A 257 -38.10 31.10 6.62
N ALA A 258 -38.02 30.20 5.65
CA ALA A 258 -39.02 29.15 5.44
C ALA A 258 -39.07 28.11 6.55
N THR A 259 -38.00 27.94 7.35
CA THR A 259 -37.93 26.91 8.39
C THR A 259 -38.58 27.39 9.69
N PRO A 260 -39.59 26.69 10.26
CA PRO A 260 -40.09 26.96 11.61
C PRO A 260 -39.00 26.87 12.67
N GLN A 261 -39.11 27.65 13.75
CA GLN A 261 -38.07 27.68 14.80
C GLN A 261 -37.95 26.34 15.51
N GLU A 262 -39.07 25.69 15.75
CA GLU A 262 -39.19 24.37 16.38
C GLU A 262 -38.48 23.26 15.59
N ASP A 263 -38.37 23.41 14.27
CA ASP A 263 -37.75 22.44 13.38
C ASP A 263 -36.24 22.67 13.22
N ILE A 264 -35.68 23.70 13.87
CA ILE A 264 -34.23 23.96 13.83
C ILE A 264 -33.52 23.25 14.97
N LEU A 265 -32.82 22.19 14.62
CA LEU A 265 -32.05 21.38 15.55
C LEU A 265 -30.67 22.02 15.83
N THR A 266 -30.18 21.81 17.04
CA THR A 266 -28.83 22.19 17.44
C THR A 266 -28.01 20.95 17.74
N VAL A 267 -26.90 20.78 17.01
CA VAL A 267 -25.99 19.63 17.16
C VAL A 267 -24.58 20.14 17.42
N PRO A 268 -23.97 19.80 18.57
CA PRO A 268 -22.55 20.08 18.81
C PRO A 268 -21.66 19.38 17.76
N SER A 269 -20.57 20.03 17.37
CA SER A 269 -19.58 19.43 16.47
C SER A 269 -18.36 19.01 17.25
N HIS A 270 -18.20 17.71 17.44
CA HIS A 270 -17.08 17.14 18.17
C HIS A 270 -16.76 15.73 17.60
N ASP A 271 -15.55 15.27 17.82
CA ASP A 271 -15.11 13.91 17.58
C ASP A 271 -14.40 13.36 18.83
N ARG A 272 -13.79 12.19 18.71
CA ARG A 272 -12.94 11.60 19.76
C ARG A 272 -11.58 11.22 19.19
N VAL A 273 -10.64 10.89 20.06
CA VAL A 273 -9.37 10.28 19.66
C VAL A 273 -9.68 8.93 18.99
N PHE A 274 -9.02 8.69 17.85
CA PHE A 274 -9.20 7.44 17.12
C PHE A 274 -8.72 6.25 17.97
N LEU A 275 -9.50 5.19 18.03
CA LEU A 275 -9.15 3.97 18.75
C LEU A 275 -8.30 3.03 17.90
N GLU A 276 -7.22 2.53 18.49
CA GLU A 276 -6.39 1.50 17.88
C GLU A 276 -6.96 0.08 18.08
N ARG A 277 -7.77 -0.12 19.10
CA ARG A 277 -8.42 -1.36 19.46
C ARG A 277 -9.91 -1.11 19.67
N TRP A 278 -10.77 -1.89 19.01
CA TRP A 278 -12.21 -1.69 19.05
C TRP A 278 -12.95 -2.68 19.93
N GLY A 279 -12.28 -3.74 20.40
CA GLY A 279 -12.89 -4.74 21.25
C GLY A 279 -11.88 -5.64 21.96
N ASP A 280 -12.40 -6.48 22.85
CA ASP A 280 -11.65 -7.49 23.59
C ASP A 280 -12.54 -8.72 23.82
N GLY A 281 -12.02 -9.93 23.57
CA GLY A 281 -12.86 -11.12 23.65
C GLY A 281 -14.07 -11.07 22.72
N PRO A 282 -15.28 -11.46 23.21
CA PRO A 282 -16.47 -11.65 22.36
C PRO A 282 -17.23 -10.34 22.02
N PHE A 283 -16.58 -9.17 22.07
CA PHE A 283 -17.24 -7.91 21.67
C PHE A 283 -16.37 -7.03 20.77
N THR A 284 -17.04 -6.18 19.99
CA THR A 284 -16.43 -5.13 19.16
C THR A 284 -17.32 -3.91 19.02
N LEU A 285 -16.76 -2.81 18.50
CA LEU A 285 -17.46 -1.56 18.21
C LEU A 285 -17.74 -1.40 16.70
N LEU A 286 -18.76 -0.59 16.37
CA LEU A 286 -19.18 -0.29 15.00
C LEU A 286 -19.61 1.16 14.88
N GLY A 287 -19.28 1.81 13.75
CA GLY A 287 -19.69 3.16 13.44
C GLY A 287 -19.19 4.20 14.43
N ASP A 288 -20.03 5.15 14.83
CA ASP A 288 -19.65 6.24 15.74
C ASP A 288 -19.22 5.78 17.16
N ALA A 289 -19.55 4.56 17.56
CA ALA A 289 -19.00 3.95 18.78
C ALA A 289 -17.50 3.66 18.63
N ALA A 290 -17.05 3.26 17.45
CA ALA A 290 -15.64 2.96 17.16
C ALA A 290 -14.86 4.21 16.71
N HIS A 291 -15.38 4.97 15.76
CA HIS A 291 -14.67 6.05 15.05
C HIS A 291 -15.54 7.30 14.82
N PRO A 292 -16.02 7.97 15.88
CA PRO A 292 -16.81 9.19 15.73
C PRO A 292 -16.00 10.26 15.01
N MET A 293 -16.61 10.90 14.03
CA MET A 293 -15.96 11.87 13.14
C MET A 293 -16.75 13.16 12.99
N LEU A 294 -16.05 14.24 12.59
CA LEU A 294 -16.72 15.48 12.22
C LEU A 294 -17.56 15.29 10.94
N ALA A 295 -18.73 15.89 10.87
CA ALA A 295 -19.67 15.71 9.76
C ALA A 295 -19.23 16.34 8.42
N THR A 296 -17.99 16.83 8.32
CA THR A 296 -17.48 17.64 7.19
C THR A 296 -17.51 16.93 5.84
N LEU A 297 -17.28 15.62 5.81
CA LEU A 297 -17.30 14.81 4.59
C LEU A 297 -18.64 14.11 4.33
N GLY A 298 -19.58 14.15 5.27
CA GLY A 298 -20.85 13.42 5.15
C GLY A 298 -20.70 11.88 5.14
N GLN A 299 -19.61 11.34 5.69
CA GLN A 299 -19.26 9.91 5.59
C GLN A 299 -19.65 9.08 6.82
N GLY A 300 -20.12 9.66 7.92
CA GLY A 300 -20.37 8.91 9.16
C GLY A 300 -21.32 7.72 8.98
N ALA A 301 -22.50 7.96 8.39
CA ALA A 301 -23.47 6.89 8.09
C ALA A 301 -22.91 5.87 7.09
N ALA A 302 -22.24 6.34 6.05
CA ALA A 302 -21.63 5.46 5.04
C ALA A 302 -20.57 4.55 5.64
N MET A 303 -19.71 5.05 6.53
CA MET A 303 -18.70 4.24 7.22
C MET A 303 -19.34 3.18 8.13
N ALA A 304 -20.41 3.53 8.86
CA ALA A 304 -21.14 2.57 9.69
C ALA A 304 -21.82 1.45 8.86
N MET A 305 -22.33 1.79 7.67
CA MET A 305 -22.89 0.79 6.72
C MET A 305 -21.79 -0.12 6.14
N GLU A 306 -20.64 0.45 5.74
CA GLU A 306 -19.48 -0.35 5.33
C GLU A 306 -19.03 -1.30 6.45
N ASP A 307 -18.93 -0.81 7.70
CA ASP A 307 -18.56 -1.63 8.86
C ASP A 307 -19.49 -2.82 9.04
N ALA A 308 -20.81 -2.60 8.95
CA ALA A 308 -21.82 -3.63 9.10
C ALA A 308 -21.67 -4.75 8.05
N VAL A 309 -21.44 -4.37 6.80
CA VAL A 309 -21.24 -5.32 5.69
C VAL A 309 -19.94 -6.10 5.87
N VAL A 310 -18.84 -5.43 6.22
CA VAL A 310 -17.54 -6.10 6.43
C VAL A 310 -17.60 -7.04 7.63
N LEU A 311 -18.25 -6.64 8.73
CA LEU A 311 -18.44 -7.49 9.91
C LEU A 311 -19.23 -8.75 9.55
N ALA A 312 -20.36 -8.61 8.84
CA ALA A 312 -21.20 -9.74 8.45
C ALA A 312 -20.44 -10.74 7.56
N ARG A 313 -19.72 -10.26 6.55
CA ARG A 313 -18.87 -11.10 5.69
C ARG A 313 -17.79 -11.83 6.49
N THR A 314 -17.08 -11.11 7.37
CA THR A 314 -16.01 -11.68 8.16
C THR A 314 -16.50 -12.77 9.10
N LEU A 315 -17.66 -12.58 9.73
CA LEU A 315 -18.29 -13.60 10.58
C LEU A 315 -18.79 -14.80 9.77
N ALA A 316 -19.34 -14.58 8.57
CA ALA A 316 -19.79 -15.65 7.67
C ALA A 316 -18.62 -16.55 7.22
N GLU A 317 -17.45 -15.96 6.91
CA GLU A 317 -16.23 -16.68 6.57
C GLU A 317 -15.74 -17.60 7.71
N SER A 318 -16.05 -17.23 8.96
CA SER A 318 -15.60 -17.92 10.18
C SER A 318 -16.64 -18.84 10.81
N ALA A 319 -17.91 -18.77 10.40
CA ALA A 319 -19.03 -19.55 10.97
C ALA A 319 -18.88 -21.08 10.79
N THR A 320 -17.97 -21.54 9.93
CA THR A 320 -17.60 -22.96 9.76
C THR A 320 -16.43 -23.38 10.66
N GLY A 321 -15.82 -22.47 11.43
CA GLY A 321 -14.63 -22.66 12.26
C GLY A 321 -14.80 -22.07 13.67
N LYS A 322 -13.98 -22.53 14.61
CA LYS A 322 -14.12 -22.35 16.07
C LYS A 322 -13.76 -20.99 16.65
N ASP A 323 -13.53 -19.91 15.85
CA ASP A 323 -12.99 -18.67 16.43
C ASP A 323 -13.71 -17.40 15.99
N LEU A 324 -14.95 -17.21 16.51
CA LEU A 324 -15.73 -15.99 16.31
C LEU A 324 -15.04 -14.74 16.89
N VAL A 325 -14.28 -14.90 17.98
CA VAL A 325 -13.53 -13.79 18.59
C VAL A 325 -12.44 -13.31 17.65
N GLN A 326 -11.73 -14.23 16.99
CA GLN A 326 -10.72 -13.89 16.00
C GLN A 326 -11.35 -13.20 14.77
N ALA A 327 -12.54 -13.60 14.35
CA ALA A 327 -13.27 -12.95 13.29
C ALA A 327 -13.58 -11.48 13.60
N LEU A 328 -13.91 -11.14 14.85
CA LEU A 328 -14.05 -9.73 15.26
C LEU A 328 -12.73 -8.95 15.11
N ARG A 329 -11.61 -9.55 15.45
CA ARG A 329 -10.28 -8.89 15.27
C ARG A 329 -9.94 -8.67 13.80
N VAL A 330 -10.25 -9.65 12.94
CA VAL A 330 -10.10 -9.53 11.47
C VAL A 330 -10.97 -8.39 10.92
N TYR A 331 -12.22 -8.29 11.37
CA TYR A 331 -13.10 -7.16 11.02
C TYR A 331 -12.47 -5.82 11.41
N GLU A 332 -11.98 -5.68 12.65
CA GLU A 332 -11.34 -4.46 13.13
C GLU A 332 -10.11 -4.08 12.27
N ASP A 333 -9.26 -5.06 11.94
CA ASP A 333 -8.08 -4.84 11.10
C ASP A 333 -8.46 -4.40 9.67
N ARG A 334 -9.52 -5.00 9.10
CA ARG A 334 -10.04 -4.63 7.78
C ARG A 334 -10.56 -3.18 7.74
N ARG A 335 -11.12 -2.68 8.85
CA ARG A 335 -11.78 -1.36 8.90
C ARG A 335 -10.89 -0.24 9.41
N ARG A 336 -9.91 -0.55 10.25
CA ARG A 336 -9.13 0.44 11.02
C ARG A 336 -8.44 1.49 10.16
N GLU A 337 -7.75 1.09 9.10
CA GLU A 337 -7.00 2.03 8.26
C GLU A 337 -7.94 2.93 7.44
N ARG A 338 -8.99 2.36 6.87
CA ARG A 338 -10.01 3.09 6.10
C ARG A 338 -10.69 4.16 6.97
N THR A 339 -11.20 3.77 8.13
CA THR A 339 -11.90 4.67 9.04
C THR A 339 -10.97 5.73 9.62
N ARG A 340 -9.72 5.38 9.97
CA ARG A 340 -8.70 6.34 10.41
C ARG A 340 -8.45 7.42 9.36
N SER A 341 -8.31 7.03 8.10
CA SER A 341 -8.10 7.95 6.99
C SER A 341 -9.26 8.93 6.84
N VAL A 342 -10.50 8.44 6.91
CA VAL A 342 -11.71 9.27 6.77
C VAL A 342 -11.88 10.21 7.97
N VAL A 343 -11.64 9.74 9.21
CA VAL A 343 -11.68 10.58 10.43
C VAL A 343 -10.66 11.72 10.36
N ALA A 344 -9.42 11.40 9.98
CA ALA A 344 -8.35 12.39 9.85
C ALA A 344 -8.65 13.41 8.74
N GLU A 345 -9.16 12.95 7.58
CA GLU A 345 -9.51 13.84 6.47
C GLU A 345 -10.72 14.72 6.80
N SER A 346 -11.73 14.19 7.53
CA SER A 346 -12.87 14.99 8.02
C SER A 346 -12.40 16.14 8.90
N ARG A 347 -11.46 15.90 9.82
CA ARG A 347 -10.92 16.96 10.69
C ARG A 347 -10.07 17.93 9.87
N ARG A 348 -9.16 17.46 9.02
CA ARG A 348 -8.34 18.30 8.16
C ARG A 348 -9.18 19.22 7.27
N MET A 349 -10.24 18.68 6.67
CA MET A 349 -11.16 19.45 5.83
C MET A 349 -11.97 20.45 6.68
N SER A 350 -12.35 20.09 7.90
CA SER A 350 -13.00 21.00 8.84
C SER A 350 -12.11 22.20 9.14
N ASP A 351 -10.85 21.97 9.53
CA ASP A 351 -9.89 23.03 9.85
C ASP A 351 -9.64 23.95 8.65
N LEU A 352 -9.51 23.37 7.44
CA LEU A 352 -9.32 24.11 6.20
C LEU A 352 -10.52 24.99 5.84
N THR A 353 -11.74 24.47 6.02
CA THR A 353 -12.95 25.13 5.54
C THR A 353 -13.55 26.08 6.58
N HIS A 354 -13.27 25.91 7.88
CA HIS A 354 -13.82 26.75 8.95
C HIS A 354 -12.89 27.91 9.36
N GLY A 355 -11.68 28.00 8.83
CA GLY A 355 -10.69 29.04 9.19
C GLY A 355 -11.25 30.47 9.16
N ALA A 356 -11.06 31.20 10.29
CA ALA A 356 -11.69 32.52 10.55
C ALA A 356 -10.99 33.73 9.88
N HIS A 357 -9.73 33.59 9.40
CA HIS A 357 -8.95 34.75 8.97
C HIS A 357 -9.18 35.11 7.49
N ARG A 358 -9.32 36.44 7.21
CA ARG A 358 -9.52 36.98 5.85
C ARG A 358 -8.49 36.49 4.82
N ARG A 359 -7.21 36.44 5.21
CA ARG A 359 -6.11 35.96 4.33
C ARG A 359 -6.23 34.46 4.06
N GLY A 360 -6.57 33.67 5.08
CA GLY A 360 -6.79 32.23 4.95
C GLY A 360 -7.95 31.90 4.00
N ARG A 361 -9.04 32.67 4.02
CA ARG A 361 -10.16 32.51 3.10
C ARG A 361 -9.76 32.77 1.65
N LEU A 362 -8.98 33.83 1.38
CA LEU A 362 -8.54 34.12 0.02
C LEU A 362 -7.65 32.99 -0.52
N LEU A 363 -6.68 32.54 0.27
CA LEU A 363 -5.79 31.44 -0.09
C LEU A 363 -6.57 30.14 -0.32
N ARG A 364 -7.50 29.77 0.57
CA ARG A 364 -8.38 28.62 0.42
C ARG A 364 -9.19 28.68 -0.89
N ASN A 365 -9.89 29.79 -1.13
CA ASN A 365 -10.73 29.92 -2.32
C ASN A 365 -9.88 29.89 -3.61
N THR A 366 -8.68 30.49 -3.59
CA THR A 366 -7.74 30.44 -4.70
C THR A 366 -7.22 29.01 -4.92
N TYR A 367 -6.87 28.29 -3.86
CA TYR A 367 -6.47 26.90 -3.92
C TYR A 367 -7.56 26.05 -4.60
N PHE A 368 -8.81 26.10 -4.12
CA PHE A 368 -9.90 25.31 -4.74
C PHE A 368 -10.23 25.71 -6.18
N ARG A 369 -10.02 26.98 -6.57
CA ARG A 369 -10.16 27.40 -7.96
C ARG A 369 -9.07 26.85 -8.88
N LEU A 370 -7.84 26.72 -8.37
CA LEU A 370 -6.66 26.37 -9.16
C LEU A 370 -6.33 24.87 -9.13
N VAL A 371 -6.85 24.10 -8.16
CA VAL A 371 -6.62 22.64 -8.11
C VAL A 371 -7.09 21.98 -9.41
N PRO A 372 -6.24 21.20 -10.11
CA PRO A 372 -6.62 20.50 -11.33
C PRO A 372 -7.80 19.55 -11.12
N ARG A 373 -8.72 19.49 -12.10
CA ARG A 373 -9.91 18.61 -12.02
C ARG A 373 -9.57 17.14 -11.76
N PRO A 374 -8.53 16.53 -12.37
CA PRO A 374 -8.15 15.14 -12.07
C PRO A 374 -7.77 14.90 -10.61
N VAL A 375 -7.13 15.88 -9.95
CA VAL A 375 -6.76 15.78 -8.53
C VAL A 375 -8.02 15.75 -7.65
N LEU A 376 -8.99 16.63 -7.94
CA LEU A 376 -10.28 16.64 -7.24
C LEU A 376 -11.06 15.33 -7.50
N ALA A 377 -11.08 14.84 -8.73
CA ALA A 377 -11.74 13.59 -9.08
C ALA A 377 -11.13 12.41 -8.31
N ARG A 378 -9.79 12.35 -8.20
CA ARG A 378 -9.11 11.31 -7.42
C ARG A 378 -9.45 11.38 -5.93
N GLN A 379 -9.47 12.59 -5.34
CA GLN A 379 -9.83 12.78 -3.94
C GLN A 379 -11.29 12.40 -3.68
N THR A 380 -12.20 12.80 -4.58
CA THR A 380 -13.63 12.44 -4.50
C THR A 380 -13.82 10.92 -4.65
N ALA A 381 -13.14 10.29 -5.60
CA ALA A 381 -13.20 8.84 -5.79
C ALA A 381 -12.69 8.08 -4.56
N GLN A 382 -11.61 8.54 -3.93
CA GLN A 382 -11.10 7.92 -2.69
C GLN A 382 -12.13 7.93 -1.55
N ALA A 383 -12.95 8.98 -1.46
CA ALA A 383 -14.02 9.06 -0.47
C ALA A 383 -15.25 8.22 -0.82
N LEU A 384 -15.60 8.09 -2.11
CA LEU A 384 -16.83 7.49 -2.59
C LEU A 384 -16.70 6.01 -2.98
N THR A 385 -15.49 5.47 -3.12
CA THR A 385 -15.29 4.07 -3.47
C THR A 385 -15.38 3.20 -2.22
N TYR A 386 -16.22 2.16 -2.28
CA TYR A 386 -16.28 1.13 -1.25
C TYR A 386 -14.96 0.36 -1.18
N GLN A 387 -14.48 0.12 0.03
CA GLN A 387 -13.28 -0.65 0.31
C GLN A 387 -13.60 -1.67 1.41
N ASP A 388 -13.76 -2.90 1.02
CA ASP A 388 -14.02 -4.04 1.91
C ASP A 388 -12.69 -4.56 2.47
N GLY A 389 -12.02 -3.81 3.35
CA GLY A 389 -10.78 -4.27 3.98
C GLY A 389 -9.74 -4.82 2.99
N PRO A 390 -8.71 -5.56 3.39
CA PRO A 390 -7.91 -6.31 2.44
C PRO A 390 -8.83 -7.30 1.72
N ALA A 391 -9.07 -7.00 0.42
CA ALA A 391 -10.09 -7.64 -0.41
C ALA A 391 -10.10 -9.17 -0.27
N THR A 392 -11.27 -9.74 -0.03
CA THR A 392 -11.57 -11.18 -0.21
C THR A 392 -11.61 -11.61 -1.67
N GLU A 393 -11.76 -10.67 -2.62
CA GLU A 393 -11.23 -10.87 -3.97
C GLU A 393 -9.78 -10.37 -3.99
N PRO A 394 -8.86 -11.16 -4.57
CA PRO A 394 -7.48 -10.74 -4.67
C PRO A 394 -7.45 -9.38 -5.37
N SER A 395 -7.15 -8.32 -4.62
CA SER A 395 -7.13 -6.95 -5.10
C SER A 395 -6.38 -6.88 -6.41
N SER A 396 -7.13 -6.63 -7.49
CA SER A 396 -6.57 -6.56 -8.82
C SER A 396 -5.79 -5.27 -8.97
N VAL A 397 -4.50 -5.37 -9.26
CA VAL A 397 -3.68 -4.20 -9.57
C VAL A 397 -4.02 -3.75 -10.99
N ARG A 398 -4.74 -2.64 -11.11
CA ARG A 398 -4.97 -1.99 -12.41
C ARG A 398 -4.51 -0.54 -12.33
N ARG A 399 -3.32 -0.26 -12.81
CA ARG A 399 -2.76 1.09 -12.89
C ARG A 399 -1.66 1.17 -13.94
N GLU A 400 -1.42 2.35 -14.47
CA GLU A 400 -0.24 2.60 -15.30
C GLU A 400 1.04 2.30 -14.52
N LEU A 401 2.07 1.85 -15.22
CA LEU A 401 3.40 1.70 -14.64
C LEU A 401 3.92 3.07 -14.21
N SER A 402 4.51 3.13 -13.03
CA SER A 402 5.23 4.32 -12.61
C SER A 402 6.41 4.60 -13.54
N PRO A 403 6.95 5.82 -13.58
CA PRO A 403 8.13 6.13 -14.39
C PRO A 403 9.33 5.21 -14.12
N LEU A 404 9.53 4.80 -12.86
CA LEU A 404 10.59 3.84 -12.49
C LEU A 404 10.29 2.43 -13.00
N GLU A 405 9.07 1.94 -12.79
CA GLU A 405 8.63 0.62 -13.28
C GLU A 405 8.69 0.56 -14.82
N ARG A 406 8.28 1.64 -15.50
CA ARG A 406 8.35 1.74 -16.95
C ARG A 406 9.77 1.73 -17.46
N LEU A 407 10.72 2.39 -16.77
CA LEU A 407 12.14 2.32 -17.15
C LEU A 407 12.67 0.88 -17.11
N TYR A 408 12.36 0.12 -16.07
CA TYR A 408 12.76 -1.29 -15.97
C TYR A 408 12.08 -2.14 -17.05
N TRP A 409 10.80 -1.92 -17.34
CA TRP A 409 10.06 -2.61 -18.40
C TRP A 409 10.65 -2.34 -19.80
N ILE A 410 11.03 -1.09 -20.11
CA ILE A 410 11.70 -0.73 -21.39
C ILE A 410 13.09 -1.35 -21.44
N ALA A 411 13.86 -1.29 -20.37
CA ALA A 411 15.20 -1.86 -20.30
C ALA A 411 15.18 -3.39 -20.54
N ASP A 412 14.22 -4.11 -19.96
CA ASP A 412 14.04 -5.55 -20.14
C ASP A 412 13.67 -5.95 -21.58
N GLN A 413 12.96 -5.08 -22.30
CA GLN A 413 12.68 -5.30 -23.73
C GLN A 413 13.88 -5.04 -24.63
N THR A 414 14.82 -4.21 -24.19
CA THR A 414 16.05 -3.93 -24.94
C THR A 414 17.07 -5.06 -24.74
N SER A 415 17.21 -5.57 -23.53
CA SER A 415 18.06 -6.69 -23.16
C SER A 415 17.57 -7.27 -21.83
N PRO A 416 17.50 -8.63 -21.67
CA PRO A 416 16.93 -9.25 -20.48
C PRO A 416 17.44 -8.69 -19.17
N LEU A 417 16.50 -8.25 -18.30
CA LEU A 417 16.76 -7.63 -17.00
C LEU A 417 15.89 -8.28 -15.92
N SER A 418 16.23 -9.50 -15.58
CA SER A 418 15.56 -10.26 -14.53
C SER A 418 16.31 -10.21 -13.22
N VAL A 419 15.59 -10.36 -12.10
CA VAL A 419 16.15 -10.61 -10.77
C VAL A 419 15.86 -12.04 -10.37
N ILE A 420 16.89 -12.77 -9.99
CA ILE A 420 16.82 -14.21 -9.68
C ILE A 420 17.22 -14.40 -8.22
N ALA A 421 16.40 -15.12 -7.45
CA ALA A 421 16.79 -15.63 -6.15
C ALA A 421 16.99 -17.15 -6.24
N ARG A 422 18.01 -17.66 -5.57
CA ARG A 422 18.33 -19.09 -5.50
C ARG A 422 18.58 -19.49 -4.05
N ALA A 423 18.07 -20.67 -3.66
CA ALA A 423 18.47 -21.35 -2.42
C ALA A 423 18.52 -22.86 -2.64
N ARG A 424 19.35 -23.57 -1.86
CA ARG A 424 19.43 -25.02 -1.85
C ARG A 424 18.68 -25.57 -0.65
N VAL A 425 17.78 -26.53 -0.91
CA VAL A 425 17.07 -27.32 0.08
C VAL A 425 17.66 -28.72 0.08
N HIS A 426 18.15 -29.19 1.22
CA HIS A 426 18.63 -30.55 1.41
C HIS A 426 17.45 -31.42 1.81
N GLY A 427 17.23 -32.49 1.02
CA GLY A 427 16.07 -33.35 1.05
C GLY A 427 15.24 -33.22 -0.23
N HIS A 428 14.04 -33.77 -0.24
CA HIS A 428 13.18 -33.81 -1.42
C HIS A 428 11.78 -33.29 -1.08
N LEU A 429 11.39 -32.18 -1.71
CA LEU A 429 10.03 -31.68 -1.64
C LEU A 429 9.24 -32.20 -2.86
N PRO A 430 8.07 -32.81 -2.65
CA PRO A 430 7.23 -33.26 -3.75
C PRO A 430 6.79 -32.10 -4.67
N PRO A 431 6.69 -32.31 -5.99
CA PRO A 431 6.25 -31.30 -6.95
C PRO A 431 4.90 -30.63 -6.59
N LEU A 432 3.99 -31.40 -5.99
CA LEU A 432 2.68 -30.91 -5.57
C LEU A 432 2.78 -29.85 -4.43
N LEU A 433 3.74 -30.00 -3.52
CA LEU A 433 3.97 -29.02 -2.46
C LEU A 433 4.53 -27.72 -3.03
N HIS A 434 5.46 -27.80 -3.98
CA HIS A 434 5.95 -26.62 -4.69
C HIS A 434 4.81 -25.86 -5.36
N ARG A 435 3.93 -26.57 -6.08
CA ARG A 435 2.80 -25.97 -6.78
C ARG A 435 1.85 -25.27 -5.80
N ARG A 436 1.39 -25.97 -4.75
CA ARG A 436 0.48 -25.41 -3.74
C ARG A 436 1.08 -24.20 -3.01
N ALA A 437 2.35 -24.28 -2.66
CA ALA A 437 3.03 -23.15 -1.99
C ALA A 437 3.10 -21.92 -2.89
N LEU A 438 3.39 -22.09 -4.18
CA LEU A 438 3.40 -20.99 -5.16
C LEU A 438 2.00 -20.43 -5.44
N ASP A 439 0.96 -21.25 -5.42
CA ASP A 439 -0.42 -20.79 -5.57
C ASP A 439 -0.82 -19.88 -4.37
N ILE A 440 -0.45 -20.29 -3.15
CA ILE A 440 -0.68 -19.47 -1.95
C ILE A 440 0.14 -18.17 -2.01
N LEU A 441 1.42 -18.26 -2.40
CA LEU A 441 2.29 -17.09 -2.58
C LEU A 441 1.69 -16.10 -3.58
N GLN A 442 1.21 -16.60 -4.72
CA GLN A 442 0.58 -15.79 -5.76
C GLN A 442 -0.70 -15.10 -5.27
N VAL A 443 -1.52 -15.80 -4.49
CA VAL A 443 -2.73 -15.22 -3.88
C VAL A 443 -2.37 -14.11 -2.89
N ARG A 444 -1.33 -14.29 -2.07
CA ARG A 444 -0.92 -13.31 -1.06
C ARG A 444 -0.46 -11.98 -1.64
N HIS A 445 0.25 -12.01 -2.76
CA HIS A 445 0.93 -10.83 -3.32
C HIS A 445 0.23 -10.32 -4.59
N PRO A 446 -0.41 -9.15 -4.55
CA PRO A 446 -1.16 -8.62 -5.69
C PRO A 446 -0.35 -8.47 -6.98
N LEU A 447 0.93 -8.03 -6.89
CA LEU A 447 1.80 -7.89 -8.07
C LEU A 447 2.26 -9.22 -8.70
N LEU A 448 2.02 -10.36 -8.05
CA LEU A 448 2.24 -11.68 -8.68
C LEU A 448 1.04 -12.15 -9.52
N ARG A 449 -0.01 -11.35 -9.62
CA ARG A 449 -1.25 -11.62 -10.36
C ARG A 449 -1.52 -10.58 -11.43
N VAL A 450 -0.45 -10.08 -12.05
CA VAL A 450 -0.54 -9.08 -13.12
C VAL A 450 0.25 -9.50 -14.35
N ALA A 451 -0.23 -9.04 -15.49
CA ALA A 451 0.52 -8.86 -16.72
C ALA A 451 0.73 -7.37 -16.97
N ILE A 452 1.47 -7.02 -18.00
CA ILE A 452 1.57 -5.65 -18.48
C ILE A 452 0.90 -5.58 -19.85
N THR A 453 -0.02 -4.63 -20.02
CA THR A 453 -0.63 -4.31 -21.31
C THR A 453 -0.22 -2.90 -21.70
N ASP A 454 -0.06 -2.66 -22.98
CA ASP A 454 0.10 -1.33 -23.54
C ASP A 454 -1.03 -1.04 -24.56
N ASP A 455 -1.16 0.21 -24.93
CA ASP A 455 -2.17 0.66 -25.89
C ASP A 455 -1.72 0.51 -27.37
N GLY A 456 -0.64 -0.24 -27.61
CA GLY A 456 -0.01 -0.42 -28.92
C GLY A 456 0.94 0.72 -29.31
N THR A 457 0.93 1.84 -28.59
CA THR A 457 1.92 2.94 -28.74
C THR A 457 3.15 2.72 -27.87
N GLY A 458 3.02 1.91 -26.81
CA GLY A 458 4.05 1.71 -25.78
C GLY A 458 4.25 2.91 -24.85
N GLU A 459 3.40 3.94 -24.94
CA GLU A 459 3.52 5.15 -24.10
C GLU A 459 2.83 5.03 -22.74
N HIS A 460 1.76 4.19 -22.66
CA HIS A 460 0.94 4.01 -21.46
C HIS A 460 0.86 2.57 -20.98
N PRO A 461 2.02 1.90 -20.71
CA PRO A 461 1.99 0.54 -20.20
C PRO A 461 1.33 0.50 -18.82
N ALA A 462 0.48 -0.49 -18.58
CA ALA A 462 -0.29 -0.63 -17.35
C ALA A 462 -0.27 -2.07 -16.82
N PHE A 463 -0.22 -2.22 -15.50
CA PHE A 463 -0.53 -3.49 -14.88
C PHE A 463 -2.00 -3.81 -15.07
N THR A 464 -2.26 -5.04 -15.52
CA THR A 464 -3.61 -5.61 -15.69
C THR A 464 -3.72 -6.91 -14.93
N PRO A 465 -4.85 -7.15 -14.26
CA PRO A 465 -5.06 -8.39 -13.51
C PRO A 465 -5.01 -9.61 -14.44
N LEU A 466 -4.47 -10.69 -13.92
CA LEU A 466 -4.52 -12.01 -14.53
C LEU A 466 -5.85 -12.70 -14.23
N ASP A 467 -6.35 -13.46 -15.20
CA ASP A 467 -7.53 -14.30 -15.06
C ASP A 467 -7.10 -15.78 -14.94
N GLY A 468 -6.72 -16.16 -13.72
CA GLY A 468 -6.41 -17.56 -13.38
C GLY A 468 -5.03 -18.11 -13.80
N GLN A 469 -4.17 -17.30 -14.45
CA GLN A 469 -2.82 -17.77 -14.83
C GLN A 469 -1.95 -18.02 -13.59
N GLN A 470 -1.38 -19.22 -13.51
CA GLN A 470 -0.50 -19.62 -12.41
C GLN A 470 0.97 -19.29 -12.70
N ILE A 471 1.76 -19.09 -11.63
CA ILE A 471 3.23 -18.99 -11.76
C ILE A 471 3.79 -20.23 -12.47
N PRO A 472 4.45 -20.10 -13.62
CA PRO A 472 5.06 -21.23 -14.31
C PRO A 472 6.13 -21.89 -13.44
N VAL A 473 6.10 -23.20 -13.34
CA VAL A 473 7.14 -24.00 -12.63
C VAL A 473 7.74 -25.00 -13.58
N ARG A 474 9.05 -24.98 -13.72
CA ARG A 474 9.79 -25.97 -14.50
C ARG A 474 10.60 -26.86 -13.56
N HIS A 475 10.49 -28.15 -13.77
CA HIS A 475 11.25 -29.17 -13.04
C HIS A 475 12.40 -29.69 -13.90
N VAL A 476 13.62 -29.66 -13.37
CA VAL A 476 14.84 -30.14 -14.00
C VAL A 476 15.39 -31.25 -13.12
N VAL A 477 15.58 -32.44 -13.69
CA VAL A 477 16.19 -33.56 -12.98
C VAL A 477 17.65 -33.67 -13.44
N VAL A 478 18.56 -33.62 -12.49
CA VAL A 478 19.98 -33.81 -12.77
C VAL A 478 20.23 -35.30 -12.97
N PRO A 479 20.82 -35.71 -14.12
CA PRO A 479 21.17 -37.12 -14.33
C PRO A 479 22.08 -37.63 -13.21
N PRO A 480 21.92 -38.91 -12.80
CA PRO A 480 22.76 -39.49 -11.72
C PRO A 480 24.24 -39.55 -12.08
N ASP A 481 24.58 -39.60 -13.38
CA ASP A 481 25.92 -39.63 -13.94
C ASP A 481 26.50 -38.26 -14.29
N ALA A 482 25.81 -37.19 -13.92
CA ALA A 482 26.31 -35.83 -14.15
C ALA A 482 27.62 -35.60 -13.43
N SER A 483 28.66 -35.13 -14.15
CA SER A 483 30.00 -34.88 -13.61
C SER A 483 30.03 -33.81 -12.50
N GLU A 484 29.10 -32.86 -12.56
CA GLU A 484 29.01 -31.71 -11.62
C GLU A 484 27.56 -31.37 -11.24
N PRO A 485 26.91 -32.22 -10.43
CA PRO A 485 25.50 -31.99 -10.06
C PRO A 485 25.33 -30.71 -9.26
N ASP A 486 26.34 -30.32 -8.47
CA ASP A 486 26.33 -29.12 -7.62
C ASP A 486 26.34 -27.82 -8.42
N SER A 487 26.78 -27.81 -9.66
CA SER A 487 26.86 -26.63 -10.54
C SER A 487 25.71 -26.51 -11.55
N GLN A 488 24.76 -27.45 -11.56
CA GLN A 488 23.63 -27.44 -12.52
C GLN A 488 22.82 -26.16 -12.45
N TRP A 489 22.61 -25.59 -11.25
CA TRP A 489 21.93 -24.30 -11.09
C TRP A 489 22.64 -23.16 -11.84
N LEU A 490 23.97 -23.17 -11.92
CA LEU A 490 24.74 -22.12 -12.62
C LEU A 490 24.55 -22.26 -14.14
N ARG A 491 24.52 -23.49 -14.67
CA ARG A 491 24.18 -23.75 -16.07
C ARG A 491 22.79 -23.29 -16.40
N GLU A 492 21.82 -23.63 -15.56
CA GLU A 492 20.43 -23.22 -15.72
C GLU A 492 20.26 -21.69 -15.75
N ILE A 493 20.95 -20.97 -14.84
CA ILE A 493 20.95 -19.51 -14.81
C ILE A 493 21.56 -18.94 -16.08
N ASN A 494 22.72 -19.45 -16.52
CA ASN A 494 23.46 -18.93 -17.68
C ASN A 494 22.74 -19.20 -19.00
N ASP A 495 22.16 -20.39 -19.15
CA ASP A 495 21.63 -20.81 -20.44
C ASP A 495 20.17 -20.39 -20.64
N ARG A 496 19.43 -20.11 -19.53
CA ARG A 496 18.01 -19.78 -19.62
C ARG A 496 17.59 -18.58 -18.79
N GLU A 497 17.84 -18.59 -17.48
CA GLU A 497 17.19 -17.61 -16.60
C GLU A 497 17.68 -16.16 -16.83
N LEU A 498 18.95 -15.99 -17.25
CA LEU A 498 19.51 -14.70 -17.66
C LEU A 498 19.37 -14.40 -19.16
N ALA A 499 19.07 -15.42 -19.97
CA ALA A 499 18.96 -15.30 -21.42
C ALA A 499 17.54 -14.93 -21.89
N GLU A 500 16.52 -15.28 -21.09
CA GLU A 500 15.11 -15.14 -21.43
C GLU A 500 14.42 -14.15 -20.47
N SER A 501 13.83 -13.07 -21.00
CA SER A 501 12.97 -12.21 -20.22
C SER A 501 11.73 -12.96 -19.71
N VAL A 502 11.14 -12.48 -18.61
CA VAL A 502 9.82 -12.96 -18.15
C VAL A 502 8.76 -12.43 -19.11
N ASP A 503 7.86 -13.30 -19.57
CA ASP A 503 6.78 -12.88 -20.48
C ASP A 503 5.84 -11.89 -19.77
N TRP A 504 6.02 -10.62 -20.07
CA TRP A 504 5.25 -9.55 -19.45
C TRP A 504 3.84 -9.41 -20.04
N ARG A 505 3.59 -9.94 -21.26
CA ARG A 505 2.29 -9.82 -21.96
C ARG A 505 1.25 -10.78 -21.40
N THR A 506 1.66 -12.03 -21.18
CA THR A 506 0.76 -13.05 -20.65
C THR A 506 0.80 -13.11 -19.12
N GLY A 507 1.92 -12.69 -18.51
CA GLY A 507 2.14 -12.82 -17.07
C GLY A 507 2.03 -14.26 -16.54
N PRO A 508 2.15 -14.50 -15.26
CA PRO A 508 2.61 -13.55 -14.23
C PRO A 508 4.07 -13.14 -14.43
N LEU A 509 4.45 -11.99 -13.84
CA LEU A 509 5.80 -11.41 -13.98
C LEU A 509 6.86 -12.14 -13.13
N LEU A 510 6.67 -13.42 -12.94
CA LEU A 510 7.48 -14.33 -12.13
C LEU A 510 7.42 -15.74 -12.70
N ARG A 511 8.55 -16.47 -12.65
CA ARG A 511 8.62 -17.90 -12.95
C ARG A 511 9.52 -18.63 -11.95
N ALA A 512 9.33 -19.93 -11.78
CA ALA A 512 10.07 -20.77 -10.85
C ALA A 512 10.75 -21.96 -11.55
N VAL A 513 11.90 -22.37 -11.02
CA VAL A 513 12.59 -23.60 -11.45
C VAL A 513 12.97 -24.42 -10.21
N VAL A 514 12.72 -25.72 -10.27
CA VAL A 514 13.12 -26.70 -9.26
C VAL A 514 14.10 -27.67 -9.92
N ILE A 515 15.36 -27.62 -9.49
CA ILE A 515 16.41 -28.51 -9.98
C ILE A 515 16.62 -29.59 -8.93
N THR A 516 16.31 -30.84 -9.22
CA THR A 516 16.43 -31.97 -8.30
C THR A 516 17.65 -32.83 -8.65
N ALA A 517 18.56 -32.95 -7.69
CA ALA A 517 19.70 -33.88 -7.78
C ALA A 517 19.49 -35.03 -6.79
N GLN A 518 19.45 -36.26 -7.33
CA GLN A 518 19.49 -37.49 -6.51
C GLN A 518 20.94 -37.92 -6.41
N ARG A 519 21.44 -38.15 -5.21
CA ARG A 519 22.73 -38.78 -5.00
C ARG A 519 22.54 -40.29 -4.82
N THR A 520 23.14 -41.07 -5.73
CA THR A 520 23.27 -42.51 -5.62
C THR A 520 24.65 -42.78 -5.03
N GLY A 521 24.79 -42.90 -3.72
CA GLY A 521 26.03 -43.17 -3.03
C GLY A 521 25.81 -43.59 -1.59
N ASP A 522 26.79 -44.16 -0.92
CA ASP A 522 26.74 -44.81 0.37
C ASP A 522 25.89 -44.11 1.45
N GLU A 523 25.35 -44.92 2.38
CA GLU A 523 24.48 -44.52 3.47
C GLU A 523 24.85 -43.16 4.15
N GLY A 524 24.13 -42.09 3.81
CA GLY A 524 24.22 -40.78 4.49
C GLY A 524 24.20 -39.50 3.64
N GLU A 525 24.26 -39.57 2.31
CA GLU A 525 24.15 -38.37 1.47
C GLU A 525 22.72 -38.13 0.99
N GLU A 526 22.05 -37.18 1.63
CA GLU A 526 20.71 -36.69 1.23
C GLU A 526 20.77 -36.01 -0.13
N GLY A 527 19.81 -36.30 -1.04
CA GLY A 527 19.58 -35.57 -2.26
C GLY A 527 19.26 -34.08 -1.94
N PHE A 528 19.33 -33.22 -2.95
CA PHE A 528 19.02 -31.79 -2.77
C PHE A 528 18.17 -31.26 -3.93
N GLN A 529 17.52 -30.11 -3.66
CA GLN A 529 16.85 -29.33 -4.67
C GLN A 529 17.37 -27.89 -4.65
N ASP A 530 17.78 -27.38 -5.81
CA ASP A 530 18.00 -25.94 -6.00
C ASP A 530 16.71 -25.30 -6.48
N LEU A 531 16.22 -24.33 -5.71
CA LEU A 531 15.01 -23.58 -6.03
C LEU A 531 15.41 -22.21 -6.58
N LEU A 532 14.94 -21.91 -7.78
CA LEU A 532 15.17 -20.63 -8.44
C LEU A 532 13.83 -19.91 -8.61
N LEU A 533 13.83 -18.60 -8.35
CA LEU A 533 12.70 -17.73 -8.57
C LEU A 533 13.17 -16.54 -9.39
N THR A 534 12.66 -16.42 -10.63
CA THR A 534 13.03 -15.36 -11.58
C THR A 534 11.88 -14.39 -11.74
N ALA A 535 12.11 -13.13 -11.42
CA ALA A 535 11.12 -12.07 -11.48
C ALA A 535 11.55 -10.96 -12.45
N SER A 536 10.58 -10.33 -13.11
CA SER A 536 10.81 -9.07 -13.83
C SER A 536 11.26 -8.00 -12.85
N HIS A 537 12.29 -7.24 -13.20
CA HIS A 537 12.76 -6.12 -12.36
C HIS A 537 11.72 -4.99 -12.22
N THR A 538 10.67 -5.01 -13.04
CA THR A 538 9.51 -4.10 -12.93
C THR A 538 8.79 -4.25 -11.59
N ILE A 539 8.73 -5.49 -11.05
CA ILE A 539 7.99 -5.79 -9.80
C ILE A 539 8.87 -6.26 -8.65
N ALA A 540 10.17 -6.48 -8.86
CA ALA A 540 11.03 -7.04 -7.82
C ALA A 540 12.44 -6.47 -7.86
N ASP A 541 13.02 -6.24 -6.69
CA ASP A 541 14.45 -6.09 -6.45
C ASP A 541 15.03 -7.33 -5.76
N GLY A 542 16.36 -7.32 -5.49
CA GLY A 542 17.03 -8.47 -4.88
C GLY A 542 16.47 -8.89 -3.53
N LYS A 543 16.06 -7.93 -2.68
CA LYS A 543 15.43 -8.24 -1.38
C LYS A 543 14.02 -8.79 -1.52
N THR A 544 13.22 -8.21 -2.42
CA THR A 544 11.90 -8.74 -2.76
C THR A 544 12.00 -10.19 -3.23
N CYS A 545 12.92 -10.48 -4.18
CA CYS A 545 13.05 -11.81 -4.74
C CYS A 545 13.51 -12.84 -3.69
N LEU A 546 14.45 -12.48 -2.80
CA LEU A 546 14.86 -13.31 -1.66
C LEU A 546 13.72 -13.52 -0.65
N SER A 547 12.89 -12.51 -0.40
CA SER A 547 11.74 -12.62 0.49
C SER A 547 10.69 -13.59 -0.04
N LEU A 548 10.38 -13.49 -1.34
CA LEU A 548 9.45 -14.40 -2.02
C LEU A 548 9.97 -15.84 -2.03
N LEU A 549 11.26 -16.04 -2.27
CA LEU A 549 11.86 -17.37 -2.23
C LEU A 549 11.81 -17.98 -0.82
N ARG A 550 12.12 -17.19 0.21
CA ARG A 550 11.98 -17.61 1.61
C ARG A 550 10.56 -18.02 1.93
N GLU A 551 9.59 -17.19 1.57
CA GLU A 551 8.17 -17.44 1.81
C GLU A 551 7.69 -18.70 1.07
N TRP A 552 8.14 -18.93 -0.17
CA TRP A 552 7.84 -20.16 -0.91
C TRP A 552 8.30 -21.42 -0.16
N ILE A 553 9.55 -21.40 0.35
CA ILE A 553 10.12 -22.53 1.11
C ILE A 553 9.37 -22.74 2.43
N GLU A 554 9.08 -21.67 3.17
CA GLU A 554 8.34 -21.72 4.44
C GLU A 554 6.91 -22.24 4.24
N LEU A 555 6.21 -21.80 3.18
CA LEU A 555 4.88 -22.29 2.82
C LEU A 555 4.90 -23.78 2.47
N ALA A 556 5.86 -24.22 1.68
CA ALA A 556 6.00 -25.62 1.32
C ALA A 556 6.24 -26.49 2.56
N ALA A 557 7.06 -26.01 3.52
CA ALA A 557 7.30 -26.67 4.79
C ALA A 557 6.05 -26.75 5.69
N GLN A 558 5.27 -25.69 5.75
CA GLN A 558 4.00 -25.68 6.50
C GLN A 558 3.00 -26.69 5.91
N LEU A 559 2.90 -26.76 4.59
CA LEU A 559 2.00 -27.69 3.89
C LEU A 559 2.40 -29.15 4.10
N ASP A 560 3.70 -29.45 4.19
CA ASP A 560 4.20 -30.82 4.46
C ASP A 560 3.78 -31.32 5.86
N HIS A 561 3.73 -30.41 6.84
CA HIS A 561 3.26 -30.73 8.21
C HIS A 561 1.74 -30.65 8.38
N SER A 562 0.96 -30.68 7.29
CA SER A 562 -0.52 -30.60 7.30
C SER A 562 -1.08 -29.34 7.96
N ALA A 563 -0.28 -28.30 8.17
CA ALA A 563 -0.75 -26.97 8.55
C ALA A 563 -1.31 -26.28 7.31
N LEU A 564 -2.56 -25.83 7.38
CA LEU A 564 -3.12 -24.96 6.32
C LEU A 564 -2.58 -23.54 6.54
N PRO A 565 -1.67 -23.03 5.70
CA PRO A 565 -1.18 -21.66 5.82
C PRO A 565 -2.33 -20.70 5.60
N GLN A 566 -2.53 -19.77 6.54
CA GLN A 566 -3.48 -18.69 6.32
C GLN A 566 -3.00 -17.79 5.19
N ALA A 567 -3.82 -17.60 4.16
CA ALA A 567 -3.55 -16.69 3.06
C ALA A 567 -3.83 -15.24 3.52
N ALA A 568 -2.98 -14.68 4.41
CA ALA A 568 -3.06 -13.27 4.72
C ALA A 568 -2.71 -12.46 3.47
N LEU A 569 -3.70 -11.82 2.85
CA LEU A 569 -3.52 -11.02 1.65
C LEU A 569 -2.68 -9.77 1.94
N ARG A 570 -1.72 -9.48 1.08
CA ARG A 570 -0.95 -8.23 1.15
C ARG A 570 -1.72 -7.09 0.47
N ARG A 571 -1.47 -5.87 0.91
CA ARG A 571 -2.10 -4.69 0.33
C ARG A 571 -1.55 -4.38 -1.06
N VAL A 572 -2.37 -3.76 -1.91
CA VAL A 572 -1.88 -3.13 -3.14
C VAL A 572 -1.14 -1.86 -2.79
N LEU A 573 0.14 -1.82 -3.10
CA LEU A 573 0.93 -0.60 -2.95
C LEU A 573 0.65 0.36 -4.13
N PRO A 574 0.58 1.68 -3.85
CA PRO A 574 0.58 2.67 -4.92
C PRO A 574 1.93 2.69 -5.65
N ALA A 575 2.04 3.49 -6.70
CA ALA A 575 3.31 3.71 -7.36
C ALA A 575 4.39 4.21 -6.36
N THR A 576 5.62 3.74 -6.51
CA THR A 576 6.74 4.08 -5.60
C THR A 576 6.93 5.58 -5.45
N GLU A 577 6.77 6.35 -6.53
CA GLU A 577 6.89 7.80 -6.52
C GLU A 577 5.79 8.50 -5.69
N ASP A 578 4.65 7.85 -5.53
CA ASP A 578 3.55 8.36 -4.68
C ASP A 578 3.83 8.17 -3.18
N LEU A 579 4.81 7.35 -2.82
CA LEU A 579 5.26 7.11 -1.45
C LEU A 579 6.49 7.94 -1.07
N LEU A 580 7.11 8.68 -2.00
CA LEU A 580 8.24 9.54 -1.68
C LEU A 580 7.84 10.63 -0.66
N PRO A 581 8.72 11.04 0.26
CA PRO A 581 8.49 12.19 1.13
C PRO A 581 8.15 13.46 0.34
N ARG A 582 7.30 14.32 0.88
CA ARG A 582 6.80 15.53 0.19
C ARG A 582 7.88 16.38 -0.46
N ARG A 583 9.05 16.51 0.20
CA ARG A 583 10.22 17.27 -0.30
C ARG A 583 10.86 16.68 -1.57
N HIS A 584 10.57 15.42 -1.88
CA HIS A 584 11.06 14.73 -3.09
C HIS A 584 10.00 14.63 -4.20
N ARG A 585 8.83 15.25 -4.01
CA ARG A 585 7.75 15.29 -5.00
C ARG A 585 7.60 16.67 -5.64
N GLY A 586 7.00 16.71 -6.83
CA GLY A 586 6.66 17.95 -7.52
C GLY A 586 7.86 18.87 -7.77
N ALA A 587 7.67 20.19 -7.67
CA ALA A 587 8.70 21.19 -7.95
C ALA A 587 9.93 21.09 -7.01
N ALA A 588 9.71 20.75 -5.74
CA ALA A 588 10.79 20.58 -4.77
C ALA A 588 11.70 19.38 -5.13
N GLY A 589 11.10 18.26 -5.54
CA GLY A 589 11.84 17.10 -6.03
C GLY A 589 12.66 17.41 -7.28
N VAL A 590 12.10 18.15 -8.23
CA VAL A 590 12.81 18.61 -9.45
C VAL A 590 14.01 19.51 -9.10
N ALA A 591 13.84 20.44 -8.17
CA ALA A 591 14.93 21.33 -7.73
C ALA A 591 16.06 20.53 -7.07
N GLY A 592 15.72 19.57 -6.20
CA GLY A 592 16.68 18.65 -5.56
C GLY A 592 17.45 17.81 -6.59
N LEU A 593 16.74 17.23 -7.57
CA LEU A 593 17.34 16.46 -8.67
C LEU A 593 18.29 17.33 -9.51
N ARG A 594 17.87 18.53 -9.94
CA ARG A 594 18.74 19.45 -10.70
C ARG A 594 20.01 19.83 -9.94
N ALA A 595 19.88 20.12 -8.64
CA ALA A 595 21.03 20.44 -7.81
C ALA A 595 22.02 19.26 -7.68
N MET A 596 21.52 18.03 -7.57
CA MET A 596 22.32 16.81 -7.59
C MET A 596 23.02 16.64 -8.94
N MET A 597 22.30 16.72 -10.06
CA MET A 597 22.85 16.57 -11.41
C MET A 597 23.96 17.59 -11.70
N LEU A 598 23.75 18.87 -11.34
CA LEU A 598 24.76 19.91 -11.51
C LEU A 598 26.05 19.62 -10.69
N ARG A 599 25.93 19.11 -9.48
CA ARG A 599 27.07 18.69 -8.68
C ARG A 599 27.83 17.53 -9.34
N ASP A 600 27.11 16.51 -9.79
CA ASP A 600 27.70 15.33 -10.41
C ASP A 600 28.34 15.67 -11.78
N GLN A 601 27.74 16.56 -12.58
CA GLN A 601 28.36 17.07 -13.82
C GLN A 601 29.65 17.86 -13.56
N ARG A 602 29.63 18.74 -12.54
CA ARG A 602 30.87 19.48 -12.18
C ARG A 602 31.96 18.53 -11.69
N ALA A 603 31.61 17.50 -10.91
CA ALA A 603 32.54 16.49 -10.48
C ALA A 603 33.07 15.64 -11.66
N ALA A 604 32.21 15.29 -12.62
CA ALA A 604 32.59 14.54 -13.82
C ALA A 604 33.58 15.29 -14.69
N ARG A 605 33.38 16.60 -14.88
CA ARG A 605 34.30 17.45 -15.64
C ARG A 605 35.68 17.59 -14.97
N ARG A 606 35.72 17.59 -13.61
CA ARG A 606 36.96 17.71 -12.86
C ARG A 606 37.74 16.39 -12.71
N LEU A 607 37.00 15.30 -12.64
CA LEU A 607 37.49 13.96 -12.37
C LEU A 607 36.91 13.01 -13.40
N PRO A 608 37.37 12.99 -14.66
CA PRO A 608 36.89 12.07 -15.67
C PRO A 608 37.16 10.64 -15.23
N THR A 609 36.14 9.76 -15.38
CA THR A 609 36.24 8.37 -14.97
C THR A 609 36.60 7.48 -16.17
N GLN A 610 37.51 6.54 -15.96
CA GLN A 610 37.75 5.48 -16.90
C GLN A 610 36.58 4.48 -16.92
N ARG A 611 36.28 3.94 -18.09
CA ARG A 611 35.29 2.91 -18.30
C ARG A 611 35.98 1.58 -18.64
N ILE A 612 35.26 0.48 -18.40
CA ILE A 612 35.73 -0.84 -18.89
C ILE A 612 35.77 -0.76 -20.41
N VAL A 613 36.90 -1.11 -21.00
CA VAL A 613 37.03 -1.22 -22.44
C VAL A 613 36.44 -2.57 -22.87
N PRO A 614 35.38 -2.61 -23.67
CA PRO A 614 34.83 -3.85 -24.13
C PRO A 614 35.78 -4.57 -25.09
N SER A 615 35.80 -5.91 -25.06
CA SER A 615 36.56 -6.72 -26.01
C SER A 615 36.01 -6.60 -27.43
N HIS A 616 34.66 -6.56 -27.54
CA HIS A 616 33.92 -6.33 -28.78
C HIS A 616 32.74 -5.42 -28.50
N GLN A 617 32.31 -4.66 -29.51
CA GLN A 617 31.06 -3.90 -29.44
C GLN A 617 29.91 -4.79 -29.91
N VAL A 618 28.82 -4.84 -29.14
CA VAL A 618 27.67 -5.68 -29.42
C VAL A 618 26.40 -4.85 -29.24
N PRO A 619 25.48 -4.85 -30.24
CA PRO A 619 24.16 -4.24 -30.11
C PRO A 619 23.40 -4.78 -28.91
N PHE A 620 22.54 -3.98 -28.32
CA PHE A 620 21.79 -4.35 -27.11
C PHE A 620 20.98 -5.63 -27.30
N GLU A 621 20.34 -5.79 -28.45
CA GLU A 621 19.45 -6.92 -28.78
C GLU A 621 20.21 -8.27 -28.90
N GLN A 622 21.54 -8.22 -29.05
CA GLN A 622 22.39 -9.39 -29.17
C GLN A 622 23.17 -9.68 -27.87
N ARG A 623 23.06 -8.79 -26.86
CA ARG A 623 23.77 -8.97 -25.60
C ARG A 623 23.22 -10.16 -24.80
N ARG A 624 24.12 -11.01 -24.34
CA ARG A 624 23.82 -12.15 -23.47
C ARG A 624 24.49 -11.94 -22.12
N THR A 625 23.70 -11.96 -21.07
CA THR A 625 24.24 -11.91 -19.70
C THR A 625 24.70 -13.30 -19.28
N ARG A 626 25.91 -13.39 -18.74
CA ARG A 626 26.48 -14.58 -18.10
C ARG A 626 26.86 -14.28 -16.66
N LEU A 627 26.91 -15.31 -15.84
CA LEU A 627 27.22 -15.26 -14.42
C LEU A 627 28.51 -16.01 -14.10
N VAL A 628 29.42 -15.35 -13.40
CA VAL A 628 30.56 -15.97 -12.71
C VAL A 628 30.29 -15.93 -11.22
N HIS A 629 30.32 -17.08 -10.56
CA HIS A 629 30.03 -17.20 -9.12
C HIS A 629 31.32 -17.37 -8.31
N ARG A 630 31.43 -16.67 -7.18
CA ARG A 630 32.49 -16.83 -6.16
C ARG A 630 31.88 -16.84 -4.76
N LEU A 631 32.56 -17.55 -3.86
CA LEU A 631 32.12 -17.72 -2.48
C LEU A 631 33.26 -17.36 -1.52
N LEU A 632 32.95 -16.56 -0.51
CA LEU A 632 33.79 -16.41 0.68
C LEU A 632 33.19 -17.24 1.82
N THR A 633 34.01 -18.09 2.40
CA THR A 633 33.63 -18.94 3.55
C THR A 633 33.48 -18.11 4.83
N SER A 634 32.94 -18.72 5.87
CA SER A 634 32.83 -18.08 7.21
C SER A 634 34.18 -17.64 7.77
N ASP A 635 35.21 -18.47 7.51
CA ASP A 635 36.59 -18.25 7.98
C ASP A 635 37.29 -17.05 7.26
N GLN A 636 36.81 -16.74 6.05
CA GLN A 636 37.29 -15.57 5.29
C GLN A 636 36.43 -14.33 5.59
N LEU A 637 35.12 -14.49 5.72
CA LEU A 637 34.19 -13.36 5.93
C LEU A 637 34.34 -12.73 7.32
N GLY A 638 34.54 -13.53 8.35
CA GLY A 638 34.74 -13.03 9.74
C GLY A 638 35.87 -12.04 9.85
N PRO A 639 37.12 -12.45 9.46
CA PRO A 639 38.30 -11.56 9.38
C PRO A 639 38.06 -10.35 8.49
N LEU A 640 37.43 -10.49 7.32
CA LEU A 640 37.11 -9.36 6.44
C LEU A 640 36.22 -8.32 7.13
N ALA A 641 35.15 -8.76 7.78
CA ALA A 641 34.28 -7.84 8.51
C ALA A 641 34.96 -7.15 9.68
N GLN A 642 35.93 -7.82 10.35
CA GLN A 642 36.74 -7.24 11.41
C GLN A 642 37.74 -6.23 10.87
N ALA A 643 38.44 -6.56 9.79
CA ALA A 643 39.39 -5.67 9.13
C ALA A 643 38.68 -4.40 8.60
N ALA A 644 37.56 -4.54 7.93
CA ALA A 644 36.75 -3.41 7.46
C ALA A 644 36.42 -2.45 8.61
N ARG A 645 35.98 -2.97 9.77
CA ARG A 645 35.71 -2.15 10.97
C ARG A 645 36.96 -1.45 11.50
N ARG A 646 38.10 -2.15 11.61
CA ARG A 646 39.39 -1.56 12.04
C ARG A 646 39.81 -0.41 11.14
N HIS A 647 39.59 -0.52 9.83
CA HIS A 647 39.95 0.51 8.84
C HIS A 647 38.84 1.55 8.62
N GLY A 648 37.79 1.60 9.45
CA GLY A 648 36.70 2.60 9.39
C GLY A 648 35.88 2.55 8.10
N THR A 649 35.69 1.36 7.55
CA THR A 649 34.89 1.09 6.33
C THR A 649 33.89 -0.06 6.57
N THR A 650 33.22 -0.49 5.52
CA THR A 650 32.23 -1.58 5.51
C THR A 650 32.71 -2.72 4.60
N VAL A 651 32.13 -3.91 4.78
CA VAL A 651 32.35 -5.03 3.83
C VAL A 651 31.97 -4.58 2.41
N HIS A 652 30.87 -3.85 2.22
CA HIS A 652 30.51 -3.28 0.91
C HIS A 652 31.62 -2.41 0.32
N GLY A 653 32.21 -1.51 1.13
CA GLY A 653 33.31 -0.67 0.67
C GLY A 653 34.55 -1.46 0.27
N ALA A 654 34.90 -2.54 1.00
CA ALA A 654 35.99 -3.44 0.69
C ALA A 654 35.78 -4.20 -0.63
N LEU A 655 34.60 -4.79 -0.81
CA LEU A 655 34.24 -5.50 -2.04
C LEU A 655 34.25 -4.55 -3.25
N ALA A 656 33.67 -3.36 -3.10
CA ALA A 656 33.62 -2.34 -4.16
C ALA A 656 35.02 -1.86 -4.55
N ALA A 657 35.89 -1.63 -3.58
CA ALA A 657 37.30 -1.23 -3.84
C ALA A 657 38.08 -2.35 -4.54
N ALA A 658 37.84 -3.62 -4.15
CA ALA A 658 38.48 -4.77 -4.80
C ALA A 658 38.04 -4.92 -6.26
N MET A 659 36.75 -4.72 -6.57
CA MET A 659 36.24 -4.72 -7.95
C MET A 659 36.89 -3.60 -8.78
N VAL A 660 36.96 -2.38 -8.24
CA VAL A 660 37.63 -1.26 -8.94
C VAL A 660 39.10 -1.59 -9.21
N THR A 661 39.79 -2.17 -8.21
CA THR A 661 41.19 -2.57 -8.35
C THR A 661 41.36 -3.65 -9.44
N ALA A 662 40.52 -4.68 -9.45
CA ALA A 662 40.57 -5.74 -10.43
C ALA A 662 40.32 -5.24 -11.86
N VAL A 663 39.32 -4.35 -12.03
CA VAL A 663 39.01 -3.74 -13.33
C VAL A 663 40.12 -2.79 -13.79
N ALA A 664 40.71 -2.02 -12.87
CA ALA A 664 41.85 -1.14 -13.21
C ALA A 664 43.07 -1.94 -13.68
N ARG A 665 43.36 -3.07 -13.05
CA ARG A 665 44.41 -4.01 -13.47
C ARG A 665 44.11 -4.66 -14.81
N ASP A 666 42.87 -5.11 -15.02
CA ASP A 666 42.47 -5.69 -16.31
C ASP A 666 42.54 -4.66 -17.46
N ALA A 667 42.29 -3.39 -17.18
CA ALA A 667 42.47 -2.30 -18.14
C ALA A 667 43.97 -1.92 -18.37
N GLY A 668 44.91 -2.57 -17.70
CA GLY A 668 46.34 -2.24 -17.80
C GLY A 668 46.69 -0.84 -17.24
N SER A 669 45.92 -0.32 -16.31
CA SER A 669 46.09 1.02 -15.73
C SER A 669 47.40 1.10 -14.90
N LEU A 670 48.49 1.54 -15.53
CA LEU A 670 49.79 1.74 -14.89
C LEU A 670 49.92 3.10 -14.18
N ALA A 671 48.98 4.01 -14.40
CA ALA A 671 48.89 5.32 -13.76
C ALA A 671 47.63 5.45 -12.89
N SER A 672 47.59 6.48 -12.04
CA SER A 672 46.40 6.78 -11.26
C SER A 672 45.22 7.16 -12.15
N ALA A 673 44.07 6.60 -11.85
CA ALA A 673 42.85 6.82 -12.64
C ALA A 673 41.63 6.92 -11.72
N HIS A 674 40.54 7.52 -12.22
CA HIS A 674 39.24 7.56 -11.52
C HIS A 674 38.27 6.56 -12.12
N PHE A 675 37.53 5.90 -11.27
CA PHE A 675 36.46 4.97 -11.64
C PHE A 675 35.15 5.39 -10.99
N SER A 676 34.03 5.02 -11.60
CA SER A 676 32.71 5.19 -11.02
C SER A 676 32.11 3.81 -10.74
N ILE A 677 31.68 3.59 -9.47
CA ILE A 677 31.00 2.37 -9.05
C ILE A 677 29.62 2.72 -8.49
N GLY A 678 28.58 2.08 -9.02
CA GLY A 678 27.21 2.18 -8.53
C GLY A 678 26.98 1.32 -7.29
N SER A 679 26.30 1.88 -6.31
CA SER A 679 25.85 1.15 -5.12
C SER A 679 24.34 1.28 -5.01
N PRO A 680 23.56 0.22 -5.29
CA PRO A 680 22.15 0.18 -5.03
C PRO A 680 21.84 0.33 -3.53
N VAL A 681 20.90 1.22 -3.20
CA VAL A 681 20.45 1.54 -1.84
C VAL A 681 18.97 1.19 -1.73
N ASP A 682 18.62 0.36 -0.76
CA ASP A 682 17.25 0.08 -0.38
C ASP A 682 16.64 1.32 0.31
N PHE A 683 15.49 1.79 -0.18
CA PHE A 683 14.82 2.98 0.33
C PHE A 683 13.43 2.73 0.93
N ARG A 684 13.03 1.46 1.18
CA ARG A 684 11.74 1.13 1.80
C ARG A 684 11.46 1.91 3.08
N GLY A 685 12.48 2.02 3.94
CA GLY A 685 12.40 2.75 5.21
C GLY A 685 12.36 4.28 5.07
N ASP A 686 12.70 4.82 3.90
CA ASP A 686 12.73 6.25 3.62
C ASP A 686 11.41 6.76 2.98
N LEU A 687 10.45 5.86 2.71
CA LEU A 687 9.13 6.16 2.15
C LEU A 687 8.11 6.60 3.21
N GLU A 688 7.06 7.30 2.81
CA GLU A 688 5.98 7.79 3.67
C GLU A 688 4.60 7.33 3.14
N PRO A 689 3.95 6.34 3.79
CA PRO A 689 4.46 5.50 4.89
C PRO A 689 5.60 4.57 4.47
N ALA A 690 6.43 4.14 5.43
CA ALA A 690 7.48 3.16 5.19
C ALA A 690 6.88 1.83 4.67
N VAL A 691 7.63 1.16 3.80
CA VAL A 691 7.22 -0.11 3.19
C VAL A 691 7.88 -1.27 3.92
N ALA A 692 7.12 -2.30 4.23
CA ALA A 692 7.62 -3.49 4.91
C ALA A 692 8.60 -4.28 4.01
N HIS A 693 9.48 -5.07 4.65
CA HIS A 693 10.53 -5.82 3.93
C HIS A 693 9.99 -6.94 3.04
N ASP A 694 8.80 -7.42 3.32
CA ASP A 694 8.11 -8.52 2.65
C ASP A 694 7.05 -8.05 1.62
N GLU A 695 6.96 -6.75 1.38
CA GLU A 695 6.13 -6.20 0.31
C GLU A 695 6.82 -6.32 -1.05
N VAL A 696 6.05 -6.75 -2.06
CA VAL A 696 6.52 -6.91 -3.44
C VAL A 696 6.58 -5.56 -4.14
N GLY A 697 7.72 -5.30 -4.80
CA GLY A 697 7.98 -4.07 -5.53
C GLY A 697 9.48 -3.82 -5.72
N THR A 698 9.80 -2.80 -6.50
CA THR A 698 11.18 -2.37 -6.72
C THR A 698 11.47 -1.13 -5.89
N PHE A 699 12.28 -1.31 -4.83
CA PHE A 699 12.59 -0.27 -3.84
C PHE A 699 14.09 -0.04 -3.73
N VAL A 700 14.77 0.02 -4.86
CA VAL A 700 16.21 0.21 -4.96
C VAL A 700 16.55 1.39 -5.87
N ALA A 701 17.48 2.22 -5.42
CA ALA A 701 18.02 3.34 -6.20
C ALA A 701 19.54 3.27 -6.22
N THR A 702 20.13 3.36 -7.40
CA THR A 702 21.59 3.26 -7.54
C THR A 702 22.28 4.61 -7.40
N VAL A 703 23.23 4.69 -6.50
CA VAL A 703 24.02 5.89 -6.21
C VAL A 703 25.45 5.68 -6.71
N PRO A 704 25.97 6.52 -7.63
CA PRO A 704 27.37 6.42 -8.10
C PRO A 704 28.33 7.00 -7.10
N SER A 705 29.45 6.31 -6.85
CA SER A 705 30.61 6.84 -6.14
C SER A 705 31.84 6.92 -7.06
N ARG A 706 32.46 8.09 -7.12
CA ARG A 706 33.74 8.27 -7.85
C ARG A 706 34.91 8.08 -6.93
N VAL A 707 35.81 7.21 -7.34
CA VAL A 707 36.99 6.86 -6.52
C VAL A 707 38.25 6.89 -7.37
N ARG A 708 39.35 7.24 -6.71
CA ARG A 708 40.66 7.24 -7.31
C ARG A 708 41.35 5.89 -7.06
N TYR A 709 41.76 5.26 -8.13
CA TYR A 709 42.68 4.11 -8.11
C TYR A 709 44.12 4.60 -8.25
N GLU A 710 45.01 4.06 -7.46
CA GLU A 710 46.44 4.28 -7.55
C GLU A 710 47.16 2.93 -7.48
N PRO A 711 47.94 2.56 -8.51
CA PRO A 711 48.68 1.31 -8.51
C PRO A 711 49.59 1.19 -7.25
N GLY A 712 49.58 0.01 -6.62
CA GLY A 712 50.40 -0.27 -5.43
C GLY A 712 49.82 0.27 -4.10
N ASN A 713 48.76 1.07 -4.11
CA ASN A 713 48.15 1.53 -2.86
C ASN A 713 47.34 0.44 -2.18
N PRO A 714 47.29 0.44 -0.82
CA PRO A 714 46.44 -0.46 -0.06
C PRO A 714 44.97 -0.33 -0.41
N LEU A 715 44.19 -1.41 -0.21
CA LEU A 715 42.74 -1.45 -0.48
C LEU A 715 41.92 -0.49 0.42
N TRP A 716 42.30 -0.38 1.69
CA TRP A 716 41.50 0.23 2.74
C TRP A 716 41.20 1.73 2.58
N PRO A 717 42.10 2.59 2.11
CA PRO A 717 41.83 4.00 1.82
C PRO A 717 40.71 4.16 0.80
N MET A 718 40.74 3.39 -0.30
CA MET A 718 39.71 3.41 -1.34
C MET A 718 38.37 2.89 -0.79
N ALA A 719 38.38 1.77 -0.06
CA ALA A 719 37.21 1.21 0.58
C ALA A 719 36.53 2.21 1.54
N ARG A 720 37.32 2.95 2.30
CA ARG A 720 36.83 4.01 3.20
C ARG A 720 36.25 5.18 2.42
N ALA A 721 36.86 5.60 1.33
CA ALA A 721 36.37 6.69 0.48
C ALA A 721 35.00 6.36 -0.11
N ILE A 722 34.77 5.12 -0.61
CA ILE A 722 33.50 4.62 -1.13
C ILE A 722 32.44 4.65 -0.03
N SER A 723 32.75 4.07 1.14
CA SER A 723 31.77 4.00 2.25
C SER A 723 31.39 5.39 2.76
N GLN A 724 32.34 6.31 2.86
CA GLN A 724 32.07 7.69 3.30
C GLN A 724 31.26 8.47 2.27
N ASP A 725 31.53 8.28 0.97
CA ASP A 725 30.76 8.92 -0.09
C ASP A 725 29.31 8.44 -0.10
N LEU A 726 29.09 7.13 0.01
CA LEU A 726 27.76 6.53 0.08
C LEU A 726 26.97 7.06 1.30
N VAL A 727 27.58 7.11 2.48
CA VAL A 727 26.94 7.67 3.69
C VAL A 727 26.60 9.15 3.49
N ARG A 728 27.49 9.93 2.92
CA ARG A 728 27.28 11.36 2.64
C ARG A 728 26.11 11.58 1.69
N ARG A 729 26.04 10.82 0.56
CA ARG A 729 24.97 10.88 -0.43
C ARG A 729 23.64 10.42 0.15
N ARG A 730 23.63 9.35 0.97
CA ARG A 730 22.45 8.86 1.67
C ARG A 730 21.93 9.90 2.67
N ARG A 731 22.78 10.55 3.47
CA ARG A 731 22.39 11.64 4.38
C ARG A 731 21.76 12.83 3.63
N ARG A 732 22.20 13.10 2.40
CA ARG A 732 21.61 14.10 1.51
C ARG A 732 20.37 13.61 0.79
N GLN A 733 19.98 12.36 0.99
CA GLN A 733 18.84 11.68 0.33
C GLN A 733 18.91 11.71 -1.21
N GLU A 734 20.12 11.68 -1.77
CA GLU A 734 20.34 11.70 -3.21
C GLU A 734 19.78 10.45 -3.89
N HIS A 735 19.72 9.30 -3.21
CA HIS A 735 19.05 8.08 -3.67
C HIS A 735 17.54 8.28 -3.91
N LEU A 736 16.84 9.11 -3.11
CA LEU A 736 15.43 9.43 -3.34
C LEU A 736 15.26 10.39 -4.53
N ALA A 737 16.22 11.29 -4.74
CA ALA A 737 16.17 12.20 -5.89
C ALA A 737 16.31 11.42 -7.22
N THR A 738 17.10 10.33 -7.26
CA THR A 738 17.26 9.51 -8.48
C THR A 738 15.99 8.78 -8.90
N ILE A 739 15.06 8.49 -7.98
CA ILE A 739 13.77 7.85 -8.29
C ILE A 739 12.91 8.77 -9.18
N SER A 740 13.07 10.07 -9.05
CA SER A 740 12.36 11.05 -9.88
C SER A 740 12.98 11.22 -11.28
N LEU A 741 14.20 10.72 -11.50
CA LEU A 741 14.92 10.89 -12.77
C LEU A 741 14.18 10.28 -13.97
N PRO A 742 13.63 9.05 -13.92
CA PRO A 742 12.92 8.46 -15.05
C PRO A 742 11.73 9.28 -15.51
N ARG A 743 11.06 9.99 -14.60
CA ARG A 743 9.93 10.87 -14.94
C ARG A 743 10.33 12.05 -15.81
N TRP A 744 11.54 12.59 -15.65
CA TRP A 744 11.98 13.84 -16.27
C TRP A 744 12.97 13.64 -17.43
N ALA A 745 13.75 12.58 -17.39
CA ALA A 745 14.81 12.29 -18.33
C ALA A 745 14.81 10.85 -18.86
N GLY A 746 13.92 9.98 -18.37
CA GLY A 746 13.80 8.62 -18.88
C GLY A 746 12.94 8.53 -20.14
N PRO A 747 13.05 7.42 -20.88
CA PRO A 747 12.24 7.16 -22.06
C PRO A 747 10.76 7.00 -21.70
N ARG A 748 9.88 7.42 -22.59
CA ARG A 748 8.43 7.26 -22.44
C ARG A 748 7.93 5.96 -23.07
N SER A 749 8.59 5.52 -24.14
CA SER A 749 8.27 4.30 -24.86
C SER A 749 9.55 3.57 -25.29
N LEU A 750 9.42 2.37 -25.80
CA LEU A 750 10.53 1.63 -26.39
C LEU A 750 11.08 2.38 -27.62
N ALA A 751 10.20 3.00 -28.41
CA ALA A 751 10.56 3.70 -29.64
C ALA A 751 11.47 4.93 -29.38
N ASP A 752 11.28 5.66 -28.28
CA ASP A 752 12.10 6.82 -27.93
C ASP A 752 13.27 6.51 -27.01
N SER A 753 13.49 5.21 -26.68
CA SER A 753 14.50 4.79 -25.70
C SER A 753 15.93 4.77 -26.22
N ALA A 754 16.13 4.62 -27.52
CA ALA A 754 17.46 4.36 -28.14
C ALA A 754 18.53 5.40 -27.76
N ALA A 755 18.18 6.68 -27.72
CA ALA A 755 19.12 7.75 -27.34
C ALA A 755 19.50 7.67 -25.85
N PHE A 756 18.52 7.40 -24.99
CA PHE A 756 18.73 7.24 -23.56
C PHE A 756 19.60 6.00 -23.26
N MET A 757 19.32 4.89 -23.92
CA MET A 757 20.07 3.65 -23.75
C MET A 757 21.53 3.81 -24.19
N ARG A 758 21.79 4.44 -25.34
CA ARG A 758 23.15 4.78 -25.79
C ARG A 758 23.88 5.69 -24.79
N PHE A 759 23.19 6.74 -24.32
CA PHE A 759 23.77 7.62 -23.30
C PHE A 759 24.17 6.84 -22.03
N MET A 760 23.30 5.94 -21.53
CA MET A 760 23.59 5.12 -20.35
C MET A 760 24.78 4.19 -20.58
N ASP A 761 24.90 3.61 -21.76
CA ASP A 761 25.98 2.70 -22.13
C ASP A 761 27.34 3.44 -22.32
N GLU A 762 27.34 4.59 -23.02
CA GLU A 762 28.56 5.28 -23.42
C GLU A 762 29.01 6.33 -22.40
N GLU A 763 28.06 7.08 -21.80
CA GLU A 763 28.37 8.25 -20.96
C GLU A 763 27.74 8.14 -19.57
N GLY A 764 26.90 7.17 -19.32
CA GLY A 764 26.18 7.00 -18.05
C GLY A 764 27.08 7.02 -16.82
N PRO A 765 26.59 7.50 -15.68
CA PRO A 765 27.41 7.75 -14.49
C PRO A 765 27.92 6.46 -13.83
N ILE A 766 27.45 5.30 -14.25
CA ILE A 766 27.75 4.00 -13.66
C ILE A 766 28.34 3.09 -14.74
N ASN A 767 29.51 2.54 -14.47
CA ASN A 767 30.19 1.59 -15.33
C ASN A 767 30.38 0.22 -14.67
N LEU A 768 30.56 0.26 -13.36
CA LEU A 768 30.59 -0.90 -12.46
C LEU A 768 29.46 -0.77 -11.46
N CYS A 769 28.85 -1.86 -11.07
CA CYS A 769 27.83 -1.85 -10.03
C CYS A 769 28.07 -2.98 -9.04
N LEU A 770 27.93 -2.68 -7.73
CA LEU A 770 27.91 -3.67 -6.68
C LEU A 770 26.60 -3.56 -5.90
N SER A 771 25.69 -4.48 -6.15
CA SER A 771 24.45 -4.62 -5.41
C SER A 771 24.66 -5.56 -4.22
N ASN A 772 24.76 -4.99 -3.03
CA ASN A 772 25.05 -5.77 -1.82
C ASN A 772 23.89 -5.63 -0.84
N VAL A 773 23.09 -6.68 -0.67
CA VAL A 773 21.99 -6.72 0.31
C VAL A 773 22.50 -6.91 1.74
N GLY A 774 23.81 -7.17 1.91
CA GLY A 774 24.42 -7.37 3.21
C GLY A 774 24.06 -8.72 3.83
N ARG A 775 23.98 -8.75 5.17
CA ARG A 775 23.50 -9.92 5.89
C ARG A 775 21.97 -10.01 5.72
N TYR A 776 21.54 -11.08 5.08
CA TYR A 776 20.12 -11.38 4.90
C TYR A 776 19.74 -12.57 5.80
N GLU A 777 18.72 -12.39 6.63
CA GLU A 777 18.21 -13.45 7.49
C GLU A 777 17.38 -14.44 6.66
N PHE A 778 17.97 -15.61 6.42
CA PHE A 778 17.34 -16.70 5.72
C PHE A 778 17.30 -17.92 6.64
N PRO A 779 16.20 -18.70 6.70
CA PRO A 779 16.09 -19.82 7.62
C PRO A 779 17.15 -20.88 7.30
N VAL A 780 17.81 -21.41 8.33
CA VAL A 780 18.72 -22.55 8.22
C VAL A 780 17.93 -23.85 8.05
N ARG A 781 16.70 -23.88 8.55
CA ARG A 781 15.75 -25.00 8.45
C ARG A 781 14.35 -24.45 8.16
N ALA A 782 13.63 -25.22 7.35
CA ALA A 782 12.21 -25.04 7.12
C ALA A 782 11.53 -26.40 7.28
N GLY A 783 10.78 -26.58 8.36
CA GLY A 783 10.29 -27.89 8.75
C GLY A 783 11.42 -28.89 8.96
N SER A 784 11.35 -30.02 8.28
CA SER A 784 12.37 -31.08 8.31
C SER A 784 13.62 -30.78 7.47
N TRP A 785 13.53 -29.83 6.50
CA TRP A 785 14.57 -29.56 5.53
C TRP A 785 15.61 -28.55 6.02
N ARG A 786 16.88 -28.81 5.66
CA ARG A 786 17.96 -27.84 5.86
C ARG A 786 18.06 -26.96 4.62
N VAL A 787 18.26 -25.67 4.79
CA VAL A 787 18.37 -24.67 3.71
C VAL A 787 19.75 -24.04 3.73
N SER A 788 20.35 -23.88 2.55
CA SER A 788 21.67 -23.26 2.39
C SER A 788 21.74 -22.38 1.12
N ASP A 789 22.83 -21.62 1.00
CA ASP A 789 23.27 -20.90 -0.20
C ASP A 789 22.22 -19.96 -0.81
N ALA A 790 21.39 -19.36 0.04
CA ALA A 790 20.42 -18.37 -0.40
C ALA A 790 21.15 -17.09 -0.89
N GLN A 791 20.85 -16.71 -2.14
CA GLN A 791 21.50 -15.61 -2.83
C GLN A 791 20.61 -15.00 -3.89
N PHE A 792 20.96 -13.80 -4.37
CA PHE A 792 20.30 -13.19 -5.51
C PHE A 792 21.30 -12.86 -6.63
N ILE A 793 20.82 -12.84 -7.85
CA ILE A 793 21.53 -12.53 -9.08
C ILE A 793 20.67 -11.57 -9.89
N THR A 794 21.30 -10.72 -10.69
CA THR A 794 20.55 -9.82 -11.59
C THR A 794 21.18 -9.81 -12.98
N GLY A 795 20.35 -9.61 -14.00
CA GLY A 795 20.82 -9.29 -15.36
C GLY A 795 21.57 -7.97 -15.40
N VAL A 796 22.33 -7.75 -16.45
CA VAL A 796 23.10 -6.50 -16.65
C VAL A 796 22.32 -5.50 -17.51
N SER A 797 21.68 -5.97 -18.58
CA SER A 797 20.94 -5.13 -19.53
C SER A 797 21.73 -3.88 -19.96
N VAL A 798 21.13 -2.70 -19.80
CA VAL A 798 21.69 -1.40 -20.18
C VAL A 798 22.50 -0.71 -19.07
N MET A 799 22.67 -1.34 -17.91
CA MET A 799 23.27 -0.73 -16.70
C MET A 799 24.80 -0.87 -16.61
N GLY A 800 25.48 -1.05 -17.72
CA GLY A 800 26.95 -1.17 -17.78
C GLY A 800 27.43 -2.54 -18.26
N ALA A 801 28.74 -2.84 -18.07
CA ALA A 801 29.36 -4.08 -18.58
C ALA A 801 29.44 -5.19 -17.51
N ILE A 802 29.55 -4.84 -16.23
CA ILE A 802 29.56 -5.76 -15.08
C ILE A 802 28.66 -5.23 -13.96
N VAL A 803 27.78 -6.11 -13.46
CA VAL A 803 27.02 -5.89 -12.23
C VAL A 803 27.31 -7.05 -11.28
N ALA A 804 27.93 -6.76 -10.15
CA ALA A 804 28.11 -7.78 -9.13
C ALA A 804 27.00 -7.70 -8.08
N THR A 805 26.56 -8.88 -7.61
CA THR A 805 25.64 -9.00 -6.46
C THR A 805 26.34 -9.70 -5.31
N ALA A 806 26.11 -9.24 -4.09
CA ALA A 806 26.66 -9.84 -2.89
C ALA A 806 25.55 -10.10 -1.86
N THR A 807 25.50 -11.33 -1.36
CA THR A 807 24.55 -11.77 -0.34
C THR A 807 25.28 -12.53 0.76
N THR A 808 25.08 -12.14 1.99
CA THR A 808 25.60 -12.88 3.15
C THR A 808 24.47 -13.64 3.82
N THR A 809 24.50 -14.98 3.75
CA THR A 809 23.57 -15.88 4.46
C THR A 809 24.36 -17.00 5.15
N HIS A 810 23.90 -17.46 6.31
CA HIS A 810 24.49 -18.56 7.07
C HIS A 810 26.01 -18.42 7.30
N GLY A 811 26.51 -17.19 7.47
CA GLY A 811 27.92 -16.91 7.69
C GLY A 811 28.82 -16.96 6.42
N ARG A 812 28.26 -17.21 5.26
CA ARG A 812 28.95 -17.26 3.96
C ARG A 812 28.53 -16.09 3.09
N LEU A 813 29.43 -15.57 2.25
CA LEU A 813 29.15 -14.49 1.30
C LEU A 813 29.21 -15.05 -0.12
N MET A 814 28.07 -15.07 -0.80
CA MET A 814 27.96 -15.37 -2.21
C MET A 814 28.23 -14.07 -2.98
N TRP A 815 29.21 -14.08 -3.87
CA TRP A 815 29.61 -12.94 -4.69
C TRP A 815 29.50 -13.31 -6.17
N ASN A 816 28.50 -12.77 -6.82
CA ASN A 816 28.12 -13.08 -8.19
C ASN A 816 28.51 -11.93 -9.11
N PHE A 817 29.12 -12.23 -10.24
CA PHE A 817 29.53 -11.26 -11.26
C PHE A 817 28.77 -11.52 -12.54
N SER A 818 27.69 -10.78 -12.78
CA SER A 818 26.96 -10.79 -14.05
C SER A 818 27.67 -9.88 -15.04
N HIS A 819 27.92 -10.36 -16.23
CA HIS A 819 28.62 -9.65 -17.30
C HIS A 819 27.96 -9.89 -18.66
N VAL A 820 28.16 -8.99 -19.61
CA VAL A 820 27.75 -9.20 -21.00
C VAL A 820 28.85 -9.99 -21.72
N GLU A 821 28.54 -11.20 -22.17
CA GLU A 821 29.51 -12.20 -22.66
C GLU A 821 30.45 -11.66 -23.75
N ASP A 822 29.92 -10.97 -24.73
CA ASP A 822 30.72 -10.49 -25.86
C ASP A 822 31.50 -9.20 -25.52
N LEU A 823 30.97 -8.36 -24.62
CA LEU A 823 31.70 -7.19 -24.13
C LEU A 823 32.86 -7.62 -23.23
N ILE A 824 32.63 -8.62 -22.40
CA ILE A 824 33.60 -9.18 -21.45
C ILE A 824 33.50 -10.70 -21.54
N PRO A 825 34.32 -11.35 -22.34
CA PRO A 825 34.33 -12.82 -22.49
C PRO A 825 34.50 -13.56 -21.15
N VAL A 826 33.90 -14.74 -21.02
CA VAL A 826 33.91 -15.52 -19.77
C VAL A 826 35.31 -15.62 -19.11
N PRO A 827 36.39 -15.94 -19.83
CA PRO A 827 37.71 -16.03 -19.21
C PRO A 827 38.23 -14.70 -18.65
N ARG A 828 37.81 -13.57 -19.23
CA ARG A 828 38.14 -12.23 -18.72
C ARG A 828 37.29 -11.90 -17.48
N ALA A 829 36.02 -12.23 -17.48
CA ALA A 829 35.14 -12.05 -16.32
C ALA A 829 35.61 -12.91 -15.13
N GLU A 830 36.01 -14.14 -15.36
CA GLU A 830 36.61 -15.01 -14.33
C GLU A 830 37.88 -14.40 -13.73
N ARG A 831 38.79 -13.91 -14.56
CA ARG A 831 40.03 -13.23 -14.06
C ARG A 831 39.67 -12.01 -13.21
N ILE A 832 38.71 -11.18 -13.60
CA ILE A 832 38.27 -10.01 -12.83
C ILE A 832 37.64 -10.45 -11.50
N ALA A 833 36.80 -11.50 -11.50
CA ALA A 833 36.21 -12.04 -10.28
C ALA A 833 37.26 -12.62 -9.34
N ASP A 834 38.23 -13.39 -9.85
CA ASP A 834 39.33 -14.00 -9.07
C ASP A 834 40.25 -12.94 -8.50
N ASP A 835 40.60 -11.91 -9.30
CA ASP A 835 41.42 -10.80 -8.82
C ASP A 835 40.68 -9.97 -7.76
N SER A 836 39.37 -9.79 -7.88
CA SER A 836 38.57 -9.14 -6.84
C SER A 836 38.62 -9.92 -5.52
N VAL A 837 38.45 -11.25 -5.56
CA VAL A 837 38.56 -12.11 -4.37
C VAL A 837 39.97 -12.10 -3.79
N ARG A 838 41.00 -12.27 -4.62
CA ARG A 838 42.41 -12.21 -4.17
C ARG A 838 42.69 -10.87 -3.51
N THR A 839 42.32 -9.78 -4.12
CA THR A 839 42.55 -8.41 -3.58
C THR A 839 41.95 -8.22 -2.20
N VAL A 840 40.73 -8.71 -1.97
CA VAL A 840 40.09 -8.66 -0.63
C VAL A 840 40.82 -9.53 0.37
N LEU A 841 41.23 -10.77 -0.02
CA LEU A 841 41.81 -11.71 0.91
C LEU A 841 43.29 -11.32 1.24
N SER A 842 44.08 -10.84 0.26
CA SER A 842 45.43 -10.39 0.52
C SER A 842 45.48 -9.14 1.41
N ALA A 843 44.50 -8.27 1.33
CA ALA A 843 44.40 -7.10 2.22
C ALA A 843 44.10 -7.46 3.70
N LEU A 844 43.80 -8.72 4.01
CA LEU A 844 43.63 -9.18 5.41
C LEU A 844 44.97 -9.41 6.11
N THR A 845 46.05 -9.58 5.36
CA THR A 845 47.38 -9.85 5.86
C THR A 845 48.26 -8.57 5.95
N GLU A 846 47.77 -7.45 5.38
CA GLU A 846 48.31 -6.11 5.53
C GLU A 846 47.81 -5.42 6.81
#